data_181c31024142e3b162bc470eaffc159e
#
_entry.id   181c31024142e3b162bc470eaffc159e
#
_cell.length_a   1.000
_cell.length_b   1.000
_cell.length_c   1.000
_cell.angle_alpha   90.00
_cell.angle_beta   90.00
_cell.angle_gamma   90.00
#
_symmetry.space_group_name_H-M   'P 1'
#
loop_
_entity.id
_entity.type
_entity.pdbx_description
1 polymer ?
#
loop_
_entity_poly.entity_id
_entity_poly.type
_entity_poly.pdbx_seq_one_letter_code
_entity_poly.pdbx_strand_id
1 'polypeptide(L)'
;MSEALELVLILLASAVLVVVVFRSLHLPPLLGYLIVGVAIGPHALGWVADAPATRQLAEFGVVFLMFSLGLEFSLPRLVQMRGLVFGLGGSQVALTMAVLAPVAVIFGISWQAAVVLAGALAMSSTAIVIRLLVERLETETPHGRDAIGVLLFQDLAVVPLLILIPALAGSGEALTRDLVLAALKAAAVLAVVLLIGQRLMRTWFTLVARRRSHELFIINVLLIVLGLAYLTELAGLSLALGAFVAGMLISETQYRHQVEEDIKPFRDVLLGLFFISVGMQLDLRVVAGHFPLVLAIFAVPMALKFVLIAGLSRLRGGTPGTAIRSGLALAQAGEFGLVLVVRALDVQVVDLALSQAVVAGMLLSMLAAPFLIQYSNRIALRLSGSEWMLRSLQLHQIAVRSLAAERHVVICGYGRTGQSLARFLEREGIGTIALDLDPERVREAAAAGDAVVFGDAARRETLIAAGVKRAAVLVVTYTDTPSALRVLHHAHEVSAALPVIVRTRDDSGLERLLQAGATEVVPDTFETSLMLASHAMLMLGVPVRRVVAQIRGVRDQRYRLLRGFYHGASDDAADLDDANQPRLHTVSVDAGAHAVGRTLAELALAELGAEVTAIRRRGIRADDPGPETRFEAGDVVVLLGRPDALEAAEARLLQG
;
A
#
# COMPACT_ATOMS: atom_id res chain seq x y z
N MET A 1 44.06 -12.00 -1.13
CA MET A 1 43.17 -11.20 -0.26
C MET A 1 42.96 -9.79 -0.79
N SER A 2 43.96 -9.11 -1.35
CA SER A 2 43.80 -7.78 -1.96
C SER A 2 42.83 -7.75 -3.14
N GLU A 3 42.96 -8.68 -4.07
CA GLU A 3 42.07 -8.75 -5.27
C GLU A 3 40.59 -8.97 -4.95
N ALA A 4 40.28 -9.81 -3.98
CA ALA A 4 38.89 -10.05 -3.58
C ALA A 4 38.28 -8.82 -2.88
N LEU A 5 39.06 -8.10 -2.07
CA LEU A 5 38.63 -6.87 -1.42
C LEU A 5 38.43 -5.75 -2.45
N GLU A 6 39.34 -5.62 -3.41
CA GLU A 6 39.26 -4.65 -4.51
C GLU A 6 38.00 -4.89 -5.35
N LEU A 7 37.73 -6.14 -5.72
CA LEU A 7 36.51 -6.54 -6.42
C LEU A 7 35.24 -6.07 -5.66
N VAL A 8 35.16 -6.40 -4.37
CA VAL A 8 34.00 -6.05 -3.53
C VAL A 8 33.85 -4.54 -3.42
N LEU A 9 34.96 -3.79 -3.27
CA LEU A 9 34.94 -2.33 -3.20
C LEU A 9 34.46 -1.70 -4.51
N ILE A 10 34.93 -2.20 -5.67
CA ILE A 10 34.49 -1.70 -6.99
C ILE A 10 32.99 -1.95 -7.15
N LEU A 11 32.50 -3.16 -6.83
CA LEU A 11 31.09 -3.51 -6.92
C LEU A 11 30.22 -2.65 -6.02
N LEU A 12 30.61 -2.47 -4.75
CA LEU A 12 29.87 -1.65 -3.79
C LEU A 12 29.88 -0.17 -4.15
N ALA A 13 31.04 0.38 -4.53
CA ALA A 13 31.15 1.79 -4.90
C ALA A 13 30.30 2.10 -6.15
N SER A 14 30.37 1.22 -7.15
CA SER A 14 29.59 1.35 -8.38
C SER A 14 28.09 1.23 -8.09
N ALA A 15 27.68 0.28 -7.22
CA ALA A 15 26.31 0.09 -6.80
C ALA A 15 25.75 1.34 -6.09
N VAL A 16 26.52 1.89 -5.13
CA VAL A 16 26.12 3.11 -4.38
C VAL A 16 25.93 4.28 -5.33
N LEU A 17 26.92 4.55 -6.18
CA LEU A 17 26.89 5.67 -7.12
C LEU A 17 25.64 5.60 -8.01
N VAL A 18 25.35 4.44 -8.56
CA VAL A 18 24.23 4.25 -9.47
C VAL A 18 22.88 4.31 -8.75
N VAL A 19 22.78 3.72 -7.57
CA VAL A 19 21.53 3.83 -6.78
C VAL A 19 21.22 5.29 -6.46
N VAL A 20 22.22 6.09 -6.12
CA VAL A 20 22.05 7.54 -5.88
C VAL A 20 21.54 8.24 -7.14
N VAL A 21 22.18 7.99 -8.30
CA VAL A 21 21.78 8.60 -9.58
C VAL A 21 20.37 8.16 -10.00
N PHE A 22 20.06 6.85 -9.95
CA PHE A 22 18.77 6.33 -10.38
C PHE A 22 17.63 6.77 -9.45
N ARG A 23 17.87 6.87 -8.15
CA ARG A 23 16.89 7.43 -7.21
C ARG A 23 16.63 8.92 -7.46
N SER A 24 17.65 9.70 -7.79
CA SER A 24 17.46 11.13 -8.14
C SER A 24 16.68 11.30 -9.45
N LEU A 25 16.79 10.35 -10.38
CA LEU A 25 16.04 10.32 -11.63
C LEU A 25 14.65 9.65 -11.49
N HIS A 26 14.26 9.23 -10.28
CA HIS A 26 13.01 8.47 -10.01
C HIS A 26 12.91 7.16 -10.81
N LEU A 27 14.06 6.56 -11.15
CA LEU A 27 14.13 5.28 -11.85
C LEU A 27 14.38 4.13 -10.85
N PRO A 28 13.91 2.90 -11.15
CA PRO A 28 14.18 1.74 -10.32
C PRO A 28 15.67 1.43 -10.21
N PRO A 29 16.23 1.21 -9.00
CA PRO A 29 17.65 0.91 -8.80
C PRO A 29 18.15 -0.34 -9.53
N LEU A 30 17.26 -1.31 -9.76
CA LEU A 30 17.52 -2.56 -10.48
C LEU A 30 18.10 -2.31 -11.88
N LEU A 31 17.55 -1.35 -12.61
CA LEU A 31 18.06 -0.95 -13.93
C LEU A 31 19.46 -0.36 -13.84
N GLY A 32 19.72 0.36 -12.75
CA GLY A 32 21.03 0.92 -12.48
C GLY A 32 22.09 -0.16 -12.27
N TYR A 33 21.80 -1.19 -11.50
CA TYR A 33 22.71 -2.32 -11.30
C TYR A 33 23.10 -3.00 -12.61
N LEU A 34 22.13 -3.24 -13.49
CA LEU A 34 22.39 -3.84 -14.81
C LEU A 34 23.30 -2.95 -15.66
N ILE A 35 23.03 -1.64 -15.73
CA ILE A 35 23.86 -0.69 -16.50
C ILE A 35 25.28 -0.60 -15.95
N VAL A 36 25.44 -0.59 -14.63
CA VAL A 36 26.76 -0.66 -14.02
C VAL A 36 27.46 -1.93 -14.39
N GLY A 37 26.80 -3.09 -14.31
CA GLY A 37 27.37 -4.36 -14.72
C GLY A 37 27.93 -4.30 -16.14
N VAL A 38 27.15 -3.75 -17.09
CA VAL A 38 27.61 -3.52 -18.47
C VAL A 38 28.85 -2.62 -18.49
N ALA A 39 28.87 -1.54 -17.73
CA ALA A 39 29.95 -0.56 -17.75
C ALA A 39 31.27 -1.09 -17.15
N ILE A 40 31.22 -1.76 -15.97
CA ILE A 40 32.42 -2.24 -15.27
C ILE A 40 32.86 -3.63 -15.74
N GLY A 41 32.00 -4.33 -16.48
CA GLY A 41 32.21 -5.69 -16.95
C GLY A 41 33.39 -5.85 -17.93
N PRO A 42 33.76 -7.12 -18.23
CA PRO A 42 34.93 -7.45 -19.06
C PRO A 42 34.81 -6.94 -20.51
N HIS A 43 33.58 -6.69 -20.97
CA HIS A 43 33.32 -6.26 -22.35
C HIS A 43 33.25 -4.73 -22.55
N ALA A 44 33.44 -3.94 -21.45
CA ALA A 44 33.46 -2.47 -21.51
C ALA A 44 34.73 -1.93 -20.84
N LEU A 45 34.67 -1.42 -19.58
CA LEU A 45 35.85 -0.89 -18.86
C LEU A 45 36.82 -1.96 -18.39
N GLY A 46 36.36 -3.22 -18.23
CA GLY A 46 37.19 -4.33 -17.80
C GLY A 46 37.70 -4.24 -16.35
N TRP A 47 37.04 -3.44 -15.50
CA TRP A 47 37.45 -3.30 -14.10
C TRP A 47 37.19 -4.56 -13.27
N VAL A 48 36.20 -5.34 -13.68
CA VAL A 48 35.85 -6.62 -13.04
C VAL A 48 35.93 -7.73 -14.08
N ALA A 49 36.77 -8.72 -13.81
CA ALA A 49 36.85 -9.91 -14.64
C ALA A 49 35.67 -10.86 -14.36
N ASP A 50 35.29 -11.65 -15.37
CA ASP A 50 34.34 -12.75 -15.20
C ASP A 50 35.00 -13.88 -14.40
N ALA A 51 34.93 -13.80 -13.08
CA ALA A 51 35.53 -14.76 -12.18
C ALA A 51 34.48 -15.72 -11.60
N PRO A 52 34.85 -16.98 -11.29
CA PRO A 52 33.94 -17.93 -10.63
C PRO A 52 33.30 -17.39 -9.36
N ALA A 53 34.02 -16.55 -8.61
CA ALA A 53 33.52 -15.94 -7.38
C ALA A 53 32.36 -14.97 -7.63
N THR A 54 32.39 -14.20 -8.72
CA THR A 54 31.28 -13.29 -9.07
C THR A 54 30.03 -14.06 -9.49
N ARG A 55 30.19 -15.19 -10.17
CA ARG A 55 29.06 -16.06 -10.55
C ARG A 55 28.42 -16.71 -9.33
N GLN A 56 29.23 -17.21 -8.38
CA GLN A 56 28.70 -17.78 -7.12
C GLN A 56 27.93 -16.73 -6.29
N LEU A 57 28.44 -15.50 -6.18
CA LEU A 57 27.71 -14.42 -5.52
C LEU A 57 26.38 -14.09 -6.21
N ALA A 58 26.37 -14.14 -7.54
CA ALA A 58 25.14 -13.95 -8.32
C ALA A 58 24.10 -15.06 -8.06
N GLU A 59 24.54 -16.34 -7.92
CA GLU A 59 23.65 -17.44 -7.57
C GLU A 59 22.97 -17.24 -6.22
N PHE A 60 23.68 -16.75 -5.21
CA PHE A 60 23.04 -16.34 -3.94
C PHE A 60 22.00 -15.25 -4.14
N GLY A 61 22.24 -14.29 -5.05
CA GLY A 61 21.24 -13.28 -5.39
C GLY A 61 19.96 -13.90 -5.93
N VAL A 62 20.04 -14.90 -6.79
CA VAL A 62 18.87 -15.66 -7.30
C VAL A 62 18.18 -16.42 -6.17
N VAL A 63 18.93 -17.06 -5.27
CA VAL A 63 18.39 -17.77 -4.11
C VAL A 63 17.55 -16.82 -3.25
N PHE A 64 18.07 -15.65 -2.90
CA PHE A 64 17.34 -14.69 -2.08
C PHE A 64 16.19 -14.01 -2.84
N LEU A 65 16.30 -13.82 -4.15
CA LEU A 65 15.18 -13.36 -4.99
C LEU A 65 14.02 -14.37 -4.95
N MET A 66 14.31 -15.64 -5.15
CA MET A 66 13.32 -16.71 -5.14
C MET A 66 12.71 -16.91 -3.74
N PHE A 67 13.53 -16.79 -2.70
CA PHE A 67 13.04 -16.79 -1.32
C PHE A 67 12.05 -15.66 -1.06
N SER A 68 12.38 -14.43 -1.48
CA SER A 68 11.48 -13.27 -1.33
C SER A 68 10.17 -13.48 -2.07
N LEU A 69 10.23 -14.00 -3.29
CA LEU A 69 9.06 -14.36 -4.07
C LEU A 69 8.18 -15.38 -3.33
N GLY A 70 8.78 -16.43 -2.77
CA GLY A 70 8.07 -17.41 -1.94
C GLY A 70 7.45 -16.78 -0.69
N LEU A 71 8.12 -15.82 -0.07
CA LEU A 71 7.63 -15.12 1.11
C LEU A 71 6.44 -14.18 0.81
N GLU A 72 6.42 -13.57 -0.37
CA GLU A 72 5.30 -12.75 -0.86
C GLU A 72 4.06 -13.59 -1.22
N PHE A 73 4.23 -14.89 -1.42
CA PHE A 73 3.15 -15.79 -1.76
C PHE A 73 2.15 -15.91 -0.60
N SER A 74 0.89 -15.60 -0.87
CA SER A 74 -0.22 -15.68 0.10
C SER A 74 -1.39 -16.44 -0.49
N LEU A 75 -1.64 -17.65 0.01
CA LEU A 75 -2.77 -18.48 -0.40
C LEU A 75 -4.13 -17.77 -0.27
N PRO A 76 -4.44 -17.07 0.85
CA PRO A 76 -5.70 -16.34 0.98
C PRO A 76 -5.89 -15.29 -0.12
N ARG A 77 -4.85 -14.51 -0.44
CA ARG A 77 -4.88 -13.49 -1.50
C ARG A 77 -5.07 -14.11 -2.88
N LEU A 78 -4.40 -15.21 -3.15
CA LEU A 78 -4.52 -15.96 -4.41
C LEU A 78 -5.93 -16.51 -4.60
N VAL A 79 -6.54 -17.10 -3.57
CA VAL A 79 -7.92 -17.59 -3.60
C VAL A 79 -8.91 -16.45 -3.80
N GLN A 80 -8.71 -15.32 -3.11
CA GLN A 80 -9.57 -14.13 -3.25
C GLN A 80 -9.52 -13.55 -4.67
N MET A 81 -8.35 -13.56 -5.32
CA MET A 81 -8.13 -13.02 -6.66
C MET A 81 -8.08 -14.10 -7.76
N ARG A 82 -8.49 -15.36 -7.48
CA ARG A 82 -8.33 -16.51 -8.38
C ARG A 82 -8.81 -16.27 -9.82
N GLY A 83 -9.88 -15.51 -9.99
CA GLY A 83 -10.41 -15.16 -11.31
C GLY A 83 -9.48 -14.27 -12.12
N LEU A 84 -8.75 -13.34 -11.49
CA LEU A 84 -7.75 -12.49 -12.14
C LEU A 84 -6.45 -13.26 -12.34
N VAL A 85 -5.99 -13.97 -11.32
CA VAL A 85 -4.73 -14.71 -11.35
C VAL A 85 -4.76 -15.81 -12.41
N PHE A 86 -5.65 -16.77 -12.30
CA PHE A 86 -5.69 -17.89 -13.25
C PHE A 86 -6.41 -17.53 -14.56
N GLY A 87 -7.42 -16.67 -14.51
CA GLY A 87 -8.16 -16.27 -15.72
C GLY A 87 -7.38 -15.28 -16.58
N LEU A 88 -6.99 -14.11 -16.05
CA LEU A 88 -6.28 -13.09 -16.81
C LEU A 88 -4.79 -13.43 -16.93
N GLY A 89 -4.12 -13.70 -15.79
CA GLY A 89 -2.70 -14.00 -15.75
C GLY A 89 -2.35 -15.31 -16.46
N GLY A 90 -3.10 -16.38 -16.17
CA GLY A 90 -2.89 -17.68 -16.82
C GLY A 90 -3.08 -17.61 -18.34
N SER A 91 -4.15 -16.95 -18.79
CA SER A 91 -4.38 -16.75 -20.23
C SER A 91 -3.30 -15.91 -20.88
N GLN A 92 -2.82 -14.84 -20.20
CA GLN A 92 -1.75 -14.00 -20.73
C GLN A 92 -0.47 -14.79 -20.95
N VAL A 93 0.02 -15.55 -19.95
CA VAL A 93 1.25 -16.33 -20.07
C VAL A 93 1.10 -17.40 -21.14
N ALA A 94 0.01 -18.18 -21.10
CA ALA A 94 -0.24 -19.25 -22.07
C ALA A 94 -0.32 -18.72 -23.53
N LEU A 95 -1.06 -17.64 -23.77
CA LEU A 95 -1.18 -17.05 -25.10
C LEU A 95 0.12 -16.41 -25.57
N THR A 96 0.86 -15.73 -24.67
CA THR A 96 2.17 -15.17 -25.03
C THR A 96 3.13 -16.27 -25.44
N MET A 97 3.21 -17.37 -24.69
CA MET A 97 4.04 -18.50 -25.05
C MET A 97 3.56 -19.20 -26.33
N ALA A 98 2.25 -19.38 -26.50
CA ALA A 98 1.66 -20.00 -27.69
C ALA A 98 1.90 -19.21 -28.98
N VAL A 99 2.13 -17.89 -28.89
CA VAL A 99 2.46 -17.06 -30.06
C VAL A 99 3.98 -16.96 -30.24
N LEU A 100 4.74 -16.64 -29.18
CA LEU A 100 6.18 -16.40 -29.30
C LEU A 100 7.00 -17.66 -29.58
N ALA A 101 6.64 -18.82 -29.02
CA ALA A 101 7.42 -20.04 -29.23
C ALA A 101 7.36 -20.54 -30.68
N PRO A 102 6.19 -20.67 -31.36
CA PRO A 102 6.15 -21.00 -32.77
C PRO A 102 6.86 -19.96 -33.65
N VAL A 103 6.71 -18.67 -33.36
CA VAL A 103 7.44 -17.62 -34.09
C VAL A 103 8.94 -17.83 -33.99
N ALA A 104 9.48 -18.07 -32.81
CA ALA A 104 10.90 -18.35 -32.61
C ALA A 104 11.37 -19.59 -33.39
N VAL A 105 10.57 -20.66 -33.41
CA VAL A 105 10.89 -21.89 -34.18
C VAL A 105 10.91 -21.61 -35.71
N ILE A 106 9.99 -20.80 -36.22
CA ILE A 106 9.98 -20.38 -37.64
C ILE A 106 11.27 -19.63 -38.01
N PHE A 107 11.84 -18.85 -37.08
CA PHE A 107 13.13 -18.19 -37.26
C PHE A 107 14.35 -19.08 -37.00
N GLY A 108 14.18 -20.42 -36.88
CA GLY A 108 15.25 -21.40 -36.78
C GLY A 108 15.78 -21.64 -35.35
N ILE A 109 15.11 -21.11 -34.33
CA ILE A 109 15.45 -21.40 -32.93
C ILE A 109 14.92 -22.79 -32.57
N SER A 110 15.73 -23.61 -31.86
CA SER A 110 15.27 -24.92 -31.40
C SER A 110 13.99 -24.77 -30.57
N TRP A 111 13.07 -25.73 -30.67
CA TRP A 111 11.80 -25.65 -29.94
C TRP A 111 11.98 -25.58 -28.42
N GLN A 112 13.03 -26.22 -27.89
CA GLN A 112 13.38 -26.14 -26.47
C GLN A 112 13.74 -24.73 -26.06
N ALA A 113 14.66 -24.10 -26.80
CA ALA A 113 15.02 -22.69 -26.58
C ALA A 113 13.82 -21.76 -26.78
N ALA A 114 13.01 -22.01 -27.81
CA ALA A 114 11.82 -21.19 -28.10
C ALA A 114 10.81 -21.21 -26.96
N VAL A 115 10.54 -22.35 -26.35
CA VAL A 115 9.64 -22.47 -25.19
C VAL A 115 10.19 -21.71 -23.98
N VAL A 116 11.48 -21.85 -23.67
CA VAL A 116 12.11 -21.14 -22.54
C VAL A 116 12.11 -19.63 -22.77
N LEU A 117 12.50 -19.17 -23.96
CA LEU A 117 12.53 -17.74 -24.30
C LEU A 117 11.14 -17.13 -24.32
N ALA A 118 10.14 -17.85 -24.84
CA ALA A 118 8.76 -17.41 -24.80
C ALA A 118 8.23 -17.28 -23.37
N GLY A 119 8.59 -18.24 -22.49
CA GLY A 119 8.30 -18.18 -21.06
C GLY A 119 8.97 -16.98 -20.38
N ALA A 120 10.26 -16.76 -20.65
CA ALA A 120 11.01 -15.63 -20.10
C ALA A 120 10.42 -14.27 -20.53
N LEU A 121 10.07 -14.12 -21.81
CA LEU A 121 9.47 -12.91 -22.37
C LEU A 121 8.00 -12.71 -21.96
N ALA A 122 7.30 -13.76 -21.53
CA ALA A 122 5.95 -13.65 -21.00
C ALA A 122 5.92 -13.00 -19.61
N MET A 123 7.00 -13.06 -18.84
CA MET A 123 7.11 -12.44 -17.51
C MET A 123 7.17 -10.93 -17.60
N SER A 124 6.64 -10.23 -16.58
CA SER A 124 6.72 -8.78 -16.42
C SER A 124 7.39 -8.45 -15.07
N SER A 125 7.98 -7.28 -14.94
CA SER A 125 8.67 -6.88 -13.71
C SER A 125 7.68 -6.52 -12.62
N THR A 126 7.59 -7.37 -11.61
CA THR A 126 6.78 -7.17 -10.40
C THR A 126 7.29 -5.96 -9.62
N ALA A 127 8.61 -5.84 -9.45
CA ALA A 127 9.23 -4.75 -8.70
C ALA A 127 8.95 -3.37 -9.31
N ILE A 128 9.05 -3.22 -10.64
CA ILE A 128 8.80 -1.94 -11.33
C ILE A 128 7.32 -1.58 -11.28
N VAL A 129 6.45 -2.52 -11.62
CA VAL A 129 5.00 -2.26 -11.74
C VAL A 129 4.39 -1.95 -10.38
N ILE A 130 4.61 -2.81 -9.37
CA ILE A 130 4.02 -2.61 -8.03
C ILE A 130 4.53 -1.31 -7.42
N ARG A 131 5.84 -1.04 -7.50
CA ARG A 131 6.40 0.20 -6.97
C ARG A 131 5.73 1.43 -7.57
N LEU A 132 5.61 1.50 -8.90
CA LEU A 132 4.99 2.65 -9.57
C LEU A 132 3.49 2.76 -9.29
N LEU A 133 2.77 1.63 -9.18
CA LEU A 133 1.36 1.63 -8.79
C LEU A 133 1.18 2.10 -7.34
N VAL A 134 2.08 1.72 -6.41
CA VAL A 134 2.06 2.18 -5.01
C VAL A 134 2.36 3.67 -4.92
N GLU A 135 3.42 4.16 -5.59
CA GLU A 135 3.78 5.59 -5.62
C GLU A 135 2.64 6.45 -6.18
N ARG A 136 1.83 5.90 -7.11
CA ARG A 136 0.68 6.58 -7.72
C ARG A 136 -0.65 6.30 -7.03
N LEU A 137 -0.65 5.51 -5.95
CA LEU A 137 -1.86 5.06 -5.23
C LEU A 137 -2.89 4.37 -6.16
N GLU A 138 -2.41 3.63 -7.16
CA GLU A 138 -3.24 2.98 -8.19
C GLU A 138 -3.42 1.46 -7.98
N THR A 139 -2.90 0.87 -6.90
CA THR A 139 -2.95 -0.58 -6.62
C THR A 139 -4.37 -1.15 -6.56
N GLU A 140 -5.32 -0.40 -6.01
CA GLU A 140 -6.72 -0.82 -5.86
C GLU A 140 -7.61 -0.39 -7.04
N THR A 141 -7.06 0.32 -8.01
CA THR A 141 -7.80 0.66 -9.24
C THR A 141 -8.06 -0.59 -10.09
N PRO A 142 -9.06 -0.60 -11.00
CA PRO A 142 -9.32 -1.76 -11.85
C PRO A 142 -8.09 -2.25 -12.62
N HIS A 143 -7.30 -1.33 -13.22
CA HIS A 143 -6.06 -1.70 -13.92
C HIS A 143 -4.94 -2.13 -12.97
N GLY A 144 -4.87 -1.56 -11.75
CA GLY A 144 -3.92 -2.00 -10.73
C GLY A 144 -4.21 -3.42 -10.26
N ARG A 145 -5.48 -3.76 -10.03
CA ARG A 145 -5.90 -5.12 -9.67
C ARG A 145 -5.67 -6.12 -10.79
N ASP A 146 -5.94 -5.75 -12.07
CA ASP A 146 -5.58 -6.55 -13.23
C ASP A 146 -4.07 -6.83 -13.26
N ALA A 147 -3.25 -5.78 -13.08
CA ALA A 147 -1.80 -5.90 -13.09
C ALA A 147 -1.30 -6.82 -11.96
N ILE A 148 -1.76 -6.61 -10.72
CA ILE A 148 -1.39 -7.46 -9.58
C ILE A 148 -1.82 -8.92 -9.82
N GLY A 149 -3.01 -9.16 -10.35
CA GLY A 149 -3.49 -10.51 -10.66
C GLY A 149 -2.61 -11.23 -11.68
N VAL A 150 -2.18 -10.54 -12.74
CA VAL A 150 -1.27 -11.09 -13.77
C VAL A 150 0.11 -11.36 -13.17
N LEU A 151 0.68 -10.41 -12.44
CA LEU A 151 2.00 -10.56 -11.80
C LEU A 151 2.03 -11.75 -10.83
N LEU A 152 1.00 -11.91 -9.99
CA LEU A 152 0.90 -13.05 -9.07
C LEU A 152 0.87 -14.40 -9.82
N PHE A 153 0.24 -14.47 -11.00
CA PHE A 153 0.31 -15.69 -11.80
C PHE A 153 1.68 -15.89 -12.43
N GLN A 154 2.30 -14.84 -12.95
CA GLN A 154 3.64 -14.89 -13.54
C GLN A 154 4.67 -15.36 -12.51
N ASP A 155 4.61 -14.85 -11.28
CA ASP A 155 5.48 -15.26 -10.17
C ASP A 155 5.30 -16.75 -9.83
N LEU A 156 4.07 -17.27 -9.90
CA LEU A 156 3.82 -18.70 -9.74
C LEU A 156 4.32 -19.52 -10.93
N ALA A 157 4.21 -19.00 -12.17
CA ALA A 157 4.60 -19.68 -13.39
C ALA A 157 6.12 -19.81 -13.57
N VAL A 158 6.91 -18.95 -12.93
CA VAL A 158 8.38 -19.03 -12.94
C VAL A 158 8.86 -20.38 -12.41
N VAL A 159 8.21 -20.92 -11.37
CA VAL A 159 8.61 -22.16 -10.71
C VAL A 159 8.55 -23.37 -11.65
N PRO A 160 7.42 -23.70 -12.32
CA PRO A 160 7.38 -24.79 -13.28
C PRO A 160 8.32 -24.55 -14.49
N LEU A 161 8.54 -23.29 -14.90
CA LEU A 161 9.49 -22.98 -15.97
C LEU A 161 10.94 -23.28 -15.54
N LEU A 162 11.33 -22.94 -14.31
CA LEU A 162 12.66 -23.29 -13.77
C LEU A 162 12.89 -24.81 -13.67
N ILE A 163 11.84 -25.57 -13.36
CA ILE A 163 11.90 -27.04 -13.33
C ILE A 163 12.01 -27.62 -14.74
N LEU A 164 11.35 -27.02 -15.71
CA LEU A 164 11.29 -27.43 -17.09
C LEU A 164 12.65 -27.25 -17.80
N ILE A 165 13.40 -26.17 -17.52
CA ILE A 165 14.64 -25.84 -18.25
C ILE A 165 15.68 -26.97 -18.23
N PRO A 166 16.09 -27.56 -17.08
CA PRO A 166 17.04 -28.67 -17.07
C PRO A 166 16.52 -29.92 -17.80
N ALA A 167 15.21 -30.19 -17.72
CA ALA A 167 14.61 -31.31 -18.41
C ALA A 167 14.59 -31.15 -19.95
N LEU A 168 14.50 -29.90 -20.44
CA LEU A 168 14.59 -29.58 -21.87
C LEU A 168 16.03 -29.70 -22.43
N ALA A 169 17.06 -29.72 -21.59
CA ALA A 169 18.45 -29.93 -22.00
C ALA A 169 18.73 -31.39 -22.41
N GLY A 170 17.88 -32.34 -22.00
CA GLY A 170 17.96 -33.73 -22.42
C GLY A 170 17.62 -33.92 -23.91
N SER A 171 18.26 -34.87 -24.57
CA SER A 171 18.07 -35.17 -25.99
C SER A 171 17.37 -36.51 -26.24
N GLY A 172 16.48 -36.56 -27.24
CA GLY A 172 15.94 -37.76 -27.82
C GLY A 172 14.76 -38.41 -27.08
N GLU A 173 14.66 -39.77 -27.14
CA GLU A 173 13.54 -40.54 -26.57
C GLU A 173 13.41 -40.46 -25.02
N ALA A 174 14.46 -40.03 -24.34
CA ALA A 174 14.48 -39.83 -22.89
C ALA A 174 13.70 -38.58 -22.42
N LEU A 175 13.45 -37.62 -23.31
CA LEU A 175 12.89 -36.31 -22.94
C LEU A 175 11.55 -36.42 -22.20
N THR A 176 10.62 -37.22 -22.71
CA THR A 176 9.30 -37.39 -22.06
C THR A 176 9.41 -38.03 -20.69
N ARG A 177 10.31 -39.01 -20.56
CA ARG A 177 10.61 -39.67 -19.30
C ARG A 177 11.25 -38.71 -18.30
N ASP A 178 12.20 -37.90 -18.76
CA ASP A 178 12.93 -36.95 -17.92
C ASP A 178 12.00 -35.80 -17.48
N LEU A 179 11.12 -35.31 -18.34
CA LEU A 179 10.06 -34.34 -18.00
C LEU A 179 9.09 -34.87 -16.94
N VAL A 180 8.61 -36.13 -17.14
CA VAL A 180 7.71 -36.76 -16.17
C VAL A 180 8.42 -37.01 -14.85
N LEU A 181 9.66 -37.48 -14.87
CA LEU A 181 10.46 -37.70 -13.66
C LEU A 181 10.77 -36.40 -12.93
N ALA A 182 11.13 -35.34 -13.65
CA ALA A 182 11.36 -34.00 -13.06
C ALA A 182 10.09 -33.45 -12.42
N ALA A 183 8.94 -33.54 -13.10
CA ALA A 183 7.65 -33.12 -12.57
C ALA A 183 7.24 -33.94 -11.33
N LEU A 184 7.41 -35.27 -11.36
CA LEU A 184 7.12 -36.15 -10.21
C LEU A 184 8.04 -35.86 -9.01
N LYS A 185 9.35 -35.68 -9.25
CA LYS A 185 10.30 -35.30 -8.21
C LYS A 185 9.94 -33.97 -7.60
N ALA A 186 9.68 -32.96 -8.43
CA ALA A 186 9.29 -31.64 -7.94
C ALA A 186 7.96 -31.68 -7.15
N ALA A 187 6.96 -32.41 -7.65
CA ALA A 187 5.70 -32.61 -6.95
C ALA A 187 5.89 -33.35 -5.61
N ALA A 188 6.72 -34.37 -5.58
CA ALA A 188 7.03 -35.12 -4.36
C ALA A 188 7.77 -34.26 -3.33
N VAL A 189 8.80 -33.53 -3.74
CA VAL A 189 9.53 -32.59 -2.87
C VAL A 189 8.59 -31.52 -2.35
N LEU A 190 7.80 -30.90 -3.22
CA LEU A 190 6.83 -29.87 -2.85
C LEU A 190 5.78 -30.40 -1.86
N ALA A 191 5.24 -31.59 -2.11
CA ALA A 191 4.27 -32.24 -1.22
C ALA A 191 4.86 -32.52 0.17
N VAL A 192 6.05 -33.11 0.22
CA VAL A 192 6.74 -33.42 1.48
C VAL A 192 7.02 -32.13 2.26
N VAL A 193 7.55 -31.13 1.59
CA VAL A 193 7.91 -29.86 2.23
C VAL A 193 6.66 -29.11 2.69
N LEU A 194 5.59 -29.07 1.92
CA LEU A 194 4.35 -28.39 2.32
C LEU A 194 3.62 -29.13 3.45
N LEU A 195 3.53 -30.47 3.40
CA LEU A 195 2.78 -31.23 4.40
C LEU A 195 3.51 -31.37 5.74
N ILE A 196 4.82 -31.61 5.69
CA ILE A 196 5.66 -31.81 6.88
C ILE A 196 6.27 -30.47 7.33
N GLY A 197 6.75 -29.69 6.37
CA GLY A 197 7.49 -28.46 6.60
C GLY A 197 6.67 -27.40 7.35
N GLN A 198 5.37 -27.23 7.05
CA GLN A 198 4.53 -26.26 7.75
C GLN A 198 4.43 -26.52 9.25
N ARG A 199 4.22 -27.78 9.66
CA ARG A 199 4.15 -28.14 11.07
C ARG A 199 5.51 -27.97 11.78
N LEU A 200 6.58 -28.40 11.10
CA LEU A 200 7.93 -28.28 11.60
C LEU A 200 8.34 -26.81 11.77
N MET A 201 8.05 -25.97 10.76
CA MET A 201 8.39 -24.54 10.78
C MET A 201 7.69 -23.80 11.93
N ARG A 202 6.39 -24.01 12.14
CA ARG A 202 5.66 -23.37 13.26
C ARG A 202 6.31 -23.68 14.61
N THR A 203 6.61 -24.96 14.85
CA THR A 203 7.23 -25.39 16.11
C THR A 203 8.65 -24.84 16.26
N TRP A 204 9.44 -24.92 15.17
CA TRP A 204 10.83 -24.48 15.14
C TRP A 204 10.97 -22.97 15.33
N PHE A 205 10.21 -22.16 14.60
CA PHE A 205 10.23 -20.70 14.76
C PHE A 205 9.77 -20.28 16.15
N THR A 206 8.78 -20.95 16.73
CA THR A 206 8.35 -20.66 18.12
C THR A 206 9.48 -20.96 19.12
N LEU A 207 10.25 -22.02 18.93
CA LEU A 207 11.40 -22.36 19.75
C LEU A 207 12.51 -21.30 19.67
N VAL A 208 12.83 -20.87 18.44
CA VAL A 208 13.86 -19.84 18.19
C VAL A 208 13.42 -18.48 18.73
N ALA A 209 12.19 -18.05 18.44
CA ALA A 209 11.64 -16.76 18.88
C ALA A 209 11.57 -16.63 20.42
N ARG A 210 11.32 -17.73 21.14
CA ARG A 210 11.35 -17.74 22.62
C ARG A 210 12.70 -17.34 23.20
N ARG A 211 13.80 -17.48 22.45
CA ARG A 211 15.15 -17.08 22.89
C ARG A 211 15.39 -15.58 22.86
N ARG A 212 14.48 -14.79 22.25
CA ARG A 212 14.50 -13.32 22.17
C ARG A 212 15.83 -12.75 21.66
N SER A 213 16.54 -13.47 20.78
CA SER A 213 17.78 -13.02 20.13
C SER A 213 17.49 -12.77 18.66
N HIS A 214 17.63 -11.51 18.23
CA HIS A 214 17.48 -11.07 16.86
C HIS A 214 18.52 -11.74 15.94
N GLU A 215 19.76 -11.83 16.42
CA GLU A 215 20.87 -12.47 15.72
C GLU A 215 20.60 -13.94 15.44
N LEU A 216 20.13 -14.70 16.47
CA LEU A 216 19.73 -16.08 16.32
C LEU A 216 18.57 -16.26 15.33
N PHE A 217 17.65 -15.29 15.31
CA PHE A 217 16.50 -15.33 14.40
C PHE A 217 16.95 -15.18 12.93
N ILE A 218 17.84 -14.22 12.61
CA ILE A 218 18.39 -14.03 11.26
C ILE A 218 19.18 -15.27 10.82
N ILE A 219 20.09 -15.77 11.66
CA ILE A 219 20.89 -16.97 11.34
C ILE A 219 19.96 -18.16 11.07
N ASN A 220 18.89 -18.32 11.84
CA ASN A 220 17.91 -19.36 11.62
C ASN A 220 17.22 -19.26 10.27
N VAL A 221 16.81 -18.06 9.85
CA VAL A 221 16.18 -17.84 8.53
C VAL A 221 17.16 -18.18 7.42
N LEU A 222 18.41 -17.73 7.52
CA LEU A 222 19.48 -18.05 6.55
C LEU A 222 19.71 -19.56 6.47
N LEU A 223 19.77 -20.25 7.61
CA LEU A 223 19.91 -21.69 7.67
C LEU A 223 18.77 -22.43 6.95
N ILE A 224 17.53 -21.99 7.15
CA ILE A 224 16.36 -22.60 6.50
C ILE A 224 16.41 -22.38 4.99
N VAL A 225 16.68 -21.14 4.55
CA VAL A 225 16.73 -20.78 3.13
C VAL A 225 17.83 -21.56 2.40
N LEU A 226 19.06 -21.47 2.90
CA LEU A 226 20.21 -22.15 2.28
C LEU A 226 20.13 -23.66 2.44
N GLY A 227 19.63 -24.15 3.57
CA GLY A 227 19.45 -25.57 3.82
C GLY A 227 18.44 -26.22 2.88
N LEU A 228 17.27 -25.60 2.68
CA LEU A 228 16.28 -26.09 1.72
C LEU A 228 16.75 -25.95 0.27
N ALA A 229 17.45 -24.84 -0.06
CA ALA A 229 18.07 -24.69 -1.37
C ALA A 229 19.06 -25.84 -1.65
N TYR A 230 19.93 -26.13 -0.70
CA TYR A 230 20.90 -27.25 -0.82
C TYR A 230 20.23 -28.62 -0.89
N LEU A 231 19.19 -28.88 -0.08
CA LEU A 231 18.45 -30.14 -0.12
C LEU A 231 17.75 -30.37 -1.47
N THR A 232 17.22 -29.33 -2.10
CA THR A 232 16.61 -29.43 -3.42
C THR A 232 17.67 -29.68 -4.50
N GLU A 233 18.84 -29.07 -4.38
CA GLU A 233 19.98 -29.34 -5.29
C GLU A 233 20.45 -30.80 -5.20
N LEU A 234 20.58 -31.35 -4.00
CA LEU A 234 20.89 -32.78 -3.80
C LEU A 234 19.84 -33.72 -4.42
N ALA A 235 18.57 -33.28 -4.47
CA ALA A 235 17.48 -33.99 -5.14
C ALA A 235 17.53 -33.87 -6.68
N GLY A 236 18.51 -33.14 -7.24
CA GLY A 236 18.63 -32.85 -8.68
C GLY A 236 17.70 -31.77 -9.20
N LEU A 237 17.22 -30.91 -8.31
CA LEU A 237 16.43 -29.72 -8.61
C LEU A 237 17.29 -28.44 -8.46
N SER A 238 16.76 -27.27 -8.74
CA SER A 238 17.53 -26.02 -8.62
C SER A 238 17.57 -25.49 -7.19
N LEU A 239 18.68 -24.81 -6.81
CA LEU A 239 18.78 -24.00 -5.58
C LEU A 239 17.64 -22.99 -5.45
N ALA A 240 17.28 -22.36 -6.57
CA ALA A 240 16.19 -21.38 -6.67
C ALA A 240 14.83 -21.94 -6.23
N LEU A 241 14.51 -23.17 -6.60
CA LEU A 241 13.27 -23.84 -6.18
C LEU A 241 13.23 -24.07 -4.67
N GLY A 242 14.34 -24.51 -4.08
CA GLY A 242 14.40 -24.73 -2.63
C GLY A 242 14.23 -23.46 -1.83
N ALA A 243 14.84 -22.38 -2.29
CA ALA A 243 14.68 -21.07 -1.70
C ALA A 243 13.23 -20.54 -1.80
N PHE A 244 12.59 -20.71 -2.96
CA PHE A 244 11.17 -20.36 -3.15
C PHE A 244 10.27 -21.13 -2.16
N VAL A 245 10.50 -22.44 -2.03
CA VAL A 245 9.75 -23.29 -1.11
C VAL A 245 9.98 -22.89 0.34
N ALA A 246 11.22 -22.52 0.72
CA ALA A 246 11.53 -21.97 2.04
C ALA A 246 10.72 -20.70 2.33
N GLY A 247 10.67 -19.78 1.37
CA GLY A 247 9.86 -18.57 1.46
C GLY A 247 8.37 -18.86 1.64
N MET A 248 7.83 -19.77 0.84
CA MET A 248 6.43 -20.18 0.92
C MET A 248 6.07 -20.84 2.25
N LEU A 249 6.97 -21.65 2.84
CA LEU A 249 6.75 -22.22 4.17
C LEU A 249 6.71 -21.15 5.27
N ILE A 250 7.59 -20.15 5.18
CA ILE A 250 7.68 -19.07 6.15
C ILE A 250 6.50 -18.10 5.98
N SER A 251 6.01 -17.89 4.76
CA SER A 251 4.88 -17.00 4.47
C SER A 251 3.59 -17.36 5.22
N GLU A 252 3.42 -18.65 5.55
CA GLU A 252 2.27 -19.18 6.29
C GLU A 252 2.47 -19.11 7.82
N THR A 253 3.60 -18.58 8.30
CA THR A 253 3.87 -18.40 9.73
C THR A 253 3.52 -16.98 10.19
N GLN A 254 3.28 -16.82 11.50
CA GLN A 254 3.07 -15.49 12.10
C GLN A 254 4.32 -14.59 12.06
N TYR A 255 5.50 -15.15 11.74
CA TYR A 255 6.79 -14.46 11.71
C TYR A 255 7.12 -13.88 10.32
N ARG A 256 6.25 -14.04 9.33
CA ARG A 256 6.45 -13.59 7.94
C ARG A 256 6.97 -12.16 7.84
N HIS A 257 6.30 -11.20 8.48
CA HIS A 257 6.67 -9.79 8.37
C HIS A 257 8.03 -9.49 8.98
N GLN A 258 8.34 -10.11 10.13
CA GLN A 258 9.65 -9.96 10.75
C GLN A 258 10.76 -10.54 9.85
N VAL A 259 10.54 -11.74 9.28
CA VAL A 259 11.49 -12.35 8.34
C VAL A 259 11.69 -11.47 7.11
N GLU A 260 10.62 -10.89 6.58
CA GLU A 260 10.68 -10.00 5.41
C GLU A 260 11.54 -8.75 5.71
N GLU A 261 11.34 -8.11 6.86
CA GLU A 261 12.12 -6.94 7.28
C GLU A 261 13.60 -7.29 7.54
N ASP A 262 13.86 -8.39 8.24
CA ASP A 262 15.22 -8.79 8.62
C ASP A 262 16.07 -9.25 7.43
N ILE A 263 15.46 -9.89 6.43
CA ILE A 263 16.16 -10.39 5.25
C ILE A 263 16.27 -9.36 4.13
N LYS A 264 15.41 -8.34 4.12
CA LYS A 264 15.38 -7.30 3.09
C LYS A 264 16.75 -6.67 2.78
N PRO A 265 17.59 -6.28 3.77
CA PRO A 265 18.91 -5.72 3.47
C PRO A 265 19.82 -6.70 2.72
N PHE A 266 19.83 -7.97 3.12
CA PHE A 266 20.62 -9.01 2.47
C PHE A 266 20.14 -9.28 1.06
N ARG A 267 18.82 -9.44 0.89
CA ARG A 267 18.18 -9.60 -0.41
C ARG A 267 18.56 -8.48 -1.37
N ASP A 268 18.40 -7.21 -0.94
CA ASP A 268 18.59 -6.04 -1.81
C ASP A 268 20.04 -5.93 -2.27
N VAL A 269 21.01 -6.23 -1.41
CA VAL A 269 22.44 -6.25 -1.77
C VAL A 269 22.77 -7.39 -2.72
N LEU A 270 22.36 -8.61 -2.39
CA LEU A 270 22.64 -9.80 -3.21
C LEU A 270 21.92 -9.75 -4.56
N LEU A 271 20.71 -9.21 -4.60
CA LEU A 271 19.97 -8.95 -5.83
C LEU A 271 20.70 -7.92 -6.70
N GLY A 272 21.24 -6.86 -6.09
CA GLY A 272 22.08 -5.90 -6.79
C GLY A 272 23.30 -6.56 -7.44
N LEU A 273 24.00 -7.42 -6.70
CA LEU A 273 25.14 -8.19 -7.22
C LEU A 273 24.74 -9.14 -8.36
N PHE A 274 23.60 -9.80 -8.26
CA PHE A 274 23.07 -10.62 -9.36
C PHE A 274 22.86 -9.81 -10.63
N PHE A 275 22.18 -8.65 -10.53
CA PHE A 275 21.94 -7.82 -11.71
C PHE A 275 23.22 -7.20 -12.28
N ILE A 276 24.18 -6.82 -11.45
CA ILE A 276 25.50 -6.39 -11.91
C ILE A 276 26.17 -7.54 -12.68
N SER A 277 26.16 -8.78 -12.15
CA SER A 277 26.73 -9.93 -12.83
C SER A 277 26.06 -10.25 -14.16
N VAL A 278 24.73 -10.17 -14.23
CA VAL A 278 23.98 -10.32 -15.50
C VAL A 278 24.36 -9.23 -16.49
N GLY A 279 24.51 -7.99 -16.03
CA GLY A 279 24.98 -6.88 -16.85
C GLY A 279 26.41 -7.09 -17.39
N MET A 280 27.30 -7.62 -16.58
CA MET A 280 28.70 -7.91 -16.97
C MET A 280 28.83 -8.95 -18.10
N GLN A 281 27.87 -9.87 -18.23
CA GLN A 281 27.85 -10.86 -19.31
C GLN A 281 27.51 -10.25 -20.67
N LEU A 282 27.00 -9.02 -20.71
CA LEU A 282 26.55 -8.35 -21.94
C LEU A 282 27.74 -7.79 -22.72
N ASP A 283 27.99 -8.31 -23.92
CA ASP A 283 28.95 -7.75 -24.86
C ASP A 283 28.27 -6.76 -25.81
N LEU A 284 28.56 -5.48 -25.62
CA LEU A 284 28.00 -4.42 -26.44
C LEU A 284 28.32 -4.55 -27.94
N ARG A 285 29.43 -5.23 -28.31
CA ARG A 285 29.81 -5.48 -29.69
C ARG A 285 28.87 -6.54 -30.31
N VAL A 286 28.55 -7.59 -29.58
CA VAL A 286 27.60 -8.63 -30.00
C VAL A 286 26.20 -8.02 -30.13
N VAL A 287 25.79 -7.22 -29.15
CA VAL A 287 24.52 -6.49 -29.14
C VAL A 287 24.41 -5.54 -30.36
N ALA A 288 25.47 -4.79 -30.65
CA ALA A 288 25.51 -3.90 -31.81
C ALA A 288 25.49 -4.66 -33.14
N GLY A 289 26.18 -5.80 -33.22
CA GLY A 289 26.17 -6.67 -34.43
C GLY A 289 24.81 -7.28 -34.71
N HIS A 290 23.99 -7.51 -33.67
CA HIS A 290 22.64 -8.08 -33.76
C HIS A 290 21.54 -7.08 -33.42
N PHE A 291 21.81 -5.78 -33.58
CA PHE A 291 20.89 -4.71 -33.20
C PHE A 291 19.46 -4.85 -33.75
N PRO A 292 19.23 -5.26 -35.03
CA PRO A 292 17.87 -5.48 -35.50
C PRO A 292 17.12 -6.59 -34.73
N LEU A 293 17.83 -7.66 -34.34
CA LEU A 293 17.27 -8.74 -33.53
C LEU A 293 16.93 -8.24 -32.10
N VAL A 294 17.84 -7.50 -31.49
CA VAL A 294 17.61 -6.88 -30.17
C VAL A 294 16.38 -5.96 -30.21
N LEU A 295 16.24 -5.14 -31.25
CA LEU A 295 15.09 -4.26 -31.42
C LEU A 295 13.80 -5.06 -31.64
N ALA A 296 13.85 -6.15 -32.39
CA ALA A 296 12.71 -7.06 -32.56
C ALA A 296 12.30 -7.73 -31.25
N ILE A 297 13.26 -8.23 -30.44
CA ILE A 297 13.01 -8.82 -29.12
C ILE A 297 12.50 -7.79 -28.11
N PHE A 298 12.89 -6.54 -28.23
CA PHE A 298 12.33 -5.43 -27.46
C PHE A 298 10.89 -5.13 -27.87
N ALA A 299 10.63 -4.89 -29.15
CA ALA A 299 9.38 -4.32 -29.62
C ALA A 299 8.25 -5.35 -29.79
N VAL A 300 8.56 -6.54 -30.34
CA VAL A 300 7.54 -7.52 -30.70
C VAL A 300 6.87 -8.14 -29.47
N PRO A 301 7.60 -8.66 -28.46
CA PRO A 301 6.96 -9.18 -27.26
C PRO A 301 6.22 -8.12 -26.48
N MET A 302 6.75 -6.89 -26.45
CA MET A 302 6.12 -5.77 -25.75
C MET A 302 4.79 -5.38 -26.42
N ALA A 303 4.75 -5.26 -27.75
CA ALA A 303 3.53 -4.99 -28.51
C ALA A 303 2.53 -6.15 -28.38
N LEU A 304 2.98 -7.39 -28.48
CA LEU A 304 2.15 -8.58 -28.32
C LEU A 304 1.52 -8.64 -26.93
N LYS A 305 2.31 -8.48 -25.86
CA LYS A 305 1.80 -8.48 -24.49
C LYS A 305 0.81 -7.35 -24.27
N PHE A 306 1.09 -6.16 -24.76
CA PHE A 306 0.15 -5.04 -24.71
C PHE A 306 -1.20 -5.41 -25.34
N VAL A 307 -1.19 -5.94 -26.57
CA VAL A 307 -2.42 -6.32 -27.30
C VAL A 307 -3.16 -7.46 -26.57
N LEU A 308 -2.45 -8.49 -26.14
CA LEU A 308 -3.05 -9.64 -25.45
C LEU A 308 -3.68 -9.22 -24.12
N ILE A 309 -2.97 -8.47 -23.29
CA ILE A 309 -3.47 -8.05 -21.97
C ILE A 309 -4.65 -7.08 -22.13
N ALA A 310 -4.54 -6.10 -23.04
CA ALA A 310 -5.63 -5.18 -23.33
C ALA A 310 -6.86 -5.92 -23.87
N GLY A 311 -6.68 -6.87 -24.78
CA GLY A 311 -7.74 -7.72 -25.32
C GLY A 311 -8.41 -8.56 -24.24
N LEU A 312 -7.62 -9.27 -23.42
CA LEU A 312 -8.12 -10.11 -22.33
C LEU A 312 -8.86 -9.29 -21.26
N SER A 313 -8.33 -8.12 -20.89
CA SER A 313 -9.03 -7.21 -19.94
C SER A 313 -10.37 -6.72 -20.52
N ARG A 314 -10.43 -6.42 -21.82
CA ARG A 314 -11.67 -6.06 -22.53
C ARG A 314 -12.68 -7.20 -22.54
N LEU A 315 -12.25 -8.42 -22.85
CA LEU A 315 -13.12 -9.62 -22.86
C LEU A 315 -13.72 -9.92 -21.49
N ARG A 316 -13.05 -9.50 -20.41
CA ARG A 316 -13.54 -9.62 -19.03
C ARG A 316 -14.44 -8.46 -18.60
N GLY A 317 -14.80 -7.56 -19.50
CA GLY A 317 -15.68 -6.42 -19.20
C GLY A 317 -14.95 -5.15 -18.73
N GLY A 318 -13.61 -5.11 -18.80
CA GLY A 318 -12.84 -3.91 -18.47
C GLY A 318 -13.15 -2.76 -19.44
N THR A 319 -13.11 -1.51 -18.97
CA THR A 319 -13.25 -0.34 -19.86
C THR A 319 -12.07 -0.23 -20.83
N PRO A 320 -12.20 0.47 -21.98
CA PRO A 320 -11.07 0.69 -22.89
C PRO A 320 -9.86 1.30 -22.20
N GLY A 321 -10.06 2.27 -21.30
CA GLY A 321 -8.98 2.89 -20.55
C GLY A 321 -8.34 1.97 -19.54
N THR A 322 -9.10 1.12 -18.83
CA THR A 322 -8.55 0.07 -17.96
C THR A 322 -7.69 -0.90 -18.76
N ALA A 323 -8.20 -1.39 -19.89
CA ALA A 323 -7.50 -2.34 -20.76
C ALA A 323 -6.16 -1.79 -21.27
N ILE A 324 -6.15 -0.53 -21.74
CA ILE A 324 -4.93 0.13 -22.23
C ILE A 324 -3.92 0.30 -21.09
N ARG A 325 -4.35 0.75 -19.89
CA ARG A 325 -3.45 0.94 -18.75
C ARG A 325 -2.87 -0.39 -18.26
N SER A 326 -3.70 -1.44 -18.13
CA SER A 326 -3.23 -2.79 -17.75
C SER A 326 -2.22 -3.33 -18.76
N GLY A 327 -2.51 -3.18 -20.07
CA GLY A 327 -1.62 -3.61 -21.15
C GLY A 327 -0.27 -2.87 -21.14
N LEU A 328 -0.26 -1.54 -20.99
CA LEU A 328 0.96 -0.74 -20.93
C LEU A 328 1.78 -1.02 -19.67
N ALA A 329 1.11 -1.25 -18.53
CA ALA A 329 1.79 -1.55 -17.27
C ALA A 329 2.53 -2.89 -17.30
N LEU A 330 2.07 -3.87 -18.08
CA LEU A 330 2.58 -5.24 -18.09
C LEU A 330 3.30 -5.61 -19.40
N ALA A 331 3.45 -4.69 -20.35
CA ALA A 331 4.03 -4.98 -21.66
C ALA A 331 5.52 -5.34 -21.60
N GLN A 332 6.27 -4.81 -20.64
CA GLN A 332 7.71 -5.02 -20.50
C GLN A 332 8.06 -6.43 -20.01
N ALA A 333 9.32 -6.83 -20.20
CA ALA A 333 9.89 -8.03 -19.60
C ALA A 333 10.16 -7.84 -18.09
N GLY A 334 10.42 -8.93 -17.37
CA GLY A 334 10.67 -8.93 -15.94
C GLY A 334 11.98 -9.58 -15.52
N GLU A 335 12.35 -9.35 -14.27
CA GLU A 335 13.55 -9.89 -13.64
C GLU A 335 13.60 -11.42 -13.62
N PHE A 336 12.46 -12.07 -13.45
CA PHE A 336 12.38 -13.53 -13.48
C PHE A 336 12.65 -14.11 -14.86
N GLY A 337 12.31 -13.38 -15.92
CA GLY A 337 12.68 -13.75 -17.26
C GLY A 337 14.21 -13.79 -17.46
N LEU A 338 14.95 -12.84 -16.86
CA LEU A 338 16.42 -12.85 -16.87
C LEU A 338 16.98 -14.10 -16.18
N VAL A 339 16.41 -14.49 -15.02
CA VAL A 339 16.79 -15.70 -14.32
C VAL A 339 16.58 -16.96 -15.20
N LEU A 340 15.44 -17.04 -15.90
CA LEU A 340 15.15 -18.14 -16.82
C LEU A 340 16.15 -18.21 -17.98
N VAL A 341 16.52 -17.06 -18.57
CA VAL A 341 17.50 -16.98 -19.68
C VAL A 341 18.89 -17.39 -19.21
N VAL A 342 19.35 -16.89 -18.05
CA VAL A 342 20.64 -17.26 -17.46
C VAL A 342 20.68 -18.76 -17.19
N ARG A 343 19.63 -19.31 -16.58
CA ARG A 343 19.56 -20.74 -16.32
C ARG A 343 19.55 -21.59 -17.60
N ALA A 344 18.88 -21.11 -18.66
CA ALA A 344 18.86 -21.79 -19.95
C ALA A 344 20.25 -21.78 -20.64
N LEU A 345 21.02 -20.71 -20.46
CA LEU A 345 22.40 -20.60 -20.92
C LEU A 345 23.30 -21.56 -20.15
N ASP A 346 23.20 -21.65 -18.82
CA ASP A 346 23.99 -22.55 -17.98
C ASP A 346 23.84 -24.02 -18.38
N VAL A 347 22.61 -24.43 -18.74
CA VAL A 347 22.32 -25.80 -19.21
C VAL A 347 22.39 -25.96 -20.73
N GLN A 348 22.92 -24.97 -21.45
CA GLN A 348 23.16 -24.99 -22.90
C GLN A 348 21.90 -25.21 -23.77
N VAL A 349 20.72 -24.87 -23.28
CA VAL A 349 19.46 -24.88 -24.06
C VAL A 349 19.41 -23.65 -25.00
N VAL A 350 20.02 -22.54 -24.60
CA VAL A 350 20.13 -21.29 -25.37
C VAL A 350 21.62 -21.00 -25.59
N ASP A 351 21.99 -20.60 -26.80
CA ASP A 351 23.36 -20.18 -27.10
C ASP A 351 23.68 -18.78 -26.57
N LEU A 352 24.96 -18.44 -26.44
CA LEU A 352 25.44 -17.21 -25.85
C LEU A 352 24.98 -15.98 -26.65
N ALA A 353 25.02 -16.00 -27.99
CA ALA A 353 24.68 -14.84 -28.81
C ALA A 353 23.18 -14.51 -28.71
N LEU A 354 22.33 -15.53 -28.76
CA LEU A 354 20.89 -15.39 -28.59
C LEU A 354 20.54 -14.93 -27.18
N SER A 355 21.18 -15.50 -26.15
CA SER A 355 21.01 -15.09 -24.75
C SER A 355 21.31 -13.59 -24.58
N GLN A 356 22.45 -13.11 -25.12
CA GLN A 356 22.82 -11.70 -25.05
C GLN A 356 21.81 -10.79 -25.76
N ALA A 357 21.32 -11.17 -26.95
CA ALA A 357 20.32 -10.40 -27.65
C ALA A 357 18.99 -10.33 -26.88
N VAL A 358 18.57 -11.45 -26.25
CA VAL A 358 17.36 -11.51 -25.43
C VAL A 358 17.50 -10.67 -24.17
N VAL A 359 18.60 -10.80 -23.44
CA VAL A 359 18.88 -9.99 -22.24
C VAL A 359 18.89 -8.50 -22.58
N ALA A 360 19.56 -8.10 -23.68
CA ALA A 360 19.58 -6.71 -24.13
C ALA A 360 18.17 -6.18 -24.47
N GLY A 361 17.36 -6.96 -25.22
CA GLY A 361 15.98 -6.58 -25.54
C GLY A 361 15.08 -6.47 -24.30
N MET A 362 15.23 -7.38 -23.34
CA MET A 362 14.53 -7.34 -22.06
C MET A 362 14.91 -6.09 -21.26
N LEU A 363 16.20 -5.76 -21.17
CA LEU A 363 16.69 -4.56 -20.48
C LEU A 363 16.10 -3.28 -21.08
N LEU A 364 16.10 -3.17 -22.43
CA LEU A 364 15.48 -2.04 -23.11
C LEU A 364 13.98 -1.92 -22.77
N SER A 365 13.27 -3.06 -22.69
CA SER A 365 11.85 -3.07 -22.33
C SER A 365 11.60 -2.66 -20.87
N MET A 366 12.47 -3.08 -19.96
CA MET A 366 12.40 -2.68 -18.55
C MET A 366 12.73 -1.18 -18.36
N LEU A 367 13.67 -0.63 -19.14
CA LEU A 367 13.95 0.81 -19.18
C LEU A 367 12.77 1.64 -19.71
N ALA A 368 12.02 1.10 -20.66
CA ALA A 368 10.83 1.75 -21.20
C ALA A 368 9.63 1.72 -20.23
N ALA A 369 9.58 0.75 -19.32
CA ALA A 369 8.44 0.49 -18.44
C ALA A 369 7.99 1.71 -17.60
N PRO A 370 8.88 2.43 -16.88
CA PRO A 370 8.47 3.59 -16.08
C PRO A 370 7.78 4.66 -16.93
N PHE A 371 8.27 4.90 -18.15
CA PHE A 371 7.69 5.88 -19.07
C PHE A 371 6.33 5.43 -19.58
N LEU A 372 6.17 4.15 -19.95
CA LEU A 372 4.89 3.59 -20.37
C LEU A 372 3.83 3.70 -19.28
N ILE A 373 4.20 3.38 -18.04
CA ILE A 373 3.29 3.48 -16.90
C ILE A 373 2.98 4.95 -16.59
N GLN A 374 3.99 5.82 -16.59
CA GLN A 374 3.81 7.24 -16.33
C GLN A 374 2.86 7.92 -17.34
N TYR A 375 3.00 7.60 -18.61
CA TYR A 375 2.18 8.18 -19.69
C TYR A 375 0.91 7.37 -19.99
N SER A 376 0.66 6.25 -19.32
CA SER A 376 -0.47 5.35 -19.56
C SER A 376 -1.82 6.06 -19.53
N ASN A 377 -2.02 6.98 -18.56
CA ASN A 377 -3.24 7.78 -18.47
C ASN A 377 -3.44 8.69 -19.70
N ARG A 378 -2.38 9.36 -20.18
CA ARG A 378 -2.46 10.24 -21.36
C ARG A 378 -2.73 9.43 -22.63
N ILE A 379 -2.09 8.26 -22.76
CA ILE A 379 -2.27 7.35 -23.88
C ILE A 379 -3.70 6.80 -23.89
N ALA A 380 -4.18 6.33 -22.73
CA ALA A 380 -5.53 5.81 -22.59
C ALA A 380 -6.59 6.86 -22.94
N LEU A 381 -6.46 8.10 -22.48
CA LEU A 381 -7.38 9.19 -22.82
C LEU A 381 -7.37 9.57 -24.30
N ARG A 382 -6.23 9.48 -25.00
CA ARG A 382 -6.15 9.75 -26.44
C ARG A 382 -6.75 8.65 -27.30
N LEU A 383 -6.57 7.39 -26.89
CA LEU A 383 -7.04 6.22 -27.64
C LEU A 383 -8.49 5.84 -27.30
N SER A 384 -9.04 6.27 -26.17
CA SER A 384 -10.42 6.00 -25.75
C SER A 384 -11.25 7.29 -25.73
N GLY A 385 -11.58 7.80 -26.92
CA GLY A 385 -12.35 9.05 -27.09
C GLY A 385 -13.71 9.08 -26.38
N SER A 386 -14.36 7.92 -26.19
CA SER A 386 -15.60 7.79 -25.42
C SER A 386 -15.42 8.06 -23.92
N GLU A 387 -14.33 7.64 -23.31
CA GLU A 387 -14.03 7.94 -21.91
C GLU A 387 -13.75 9.43 -21.69
N TRP A 388 -13.07 10.08 -22.62
CA TRP A 388 -12.79 11.51 -22.54
C TRP A 388 -14.09 12.32 -22.58
N MET A 389 -14.99 11.99 -23.51
CA MET A 389 -16.26 12.72 -23.66
C MET A 389 -17.19 12.51 -22.45
N LEU A 390 -17.35 11.27 -21.97
CA LEU A 390 -18.12 10.98 -20.75
C LEU A 390 -17.52 11.69 -19.52
N ARG A 391 -16.21 11.67 -19.39
CA ARG A 391 -15.50 12.33 -18.29
C ARG A 391 -15.65 13.86 -18.34
N SER A 392 -15.57 14.46 -19.52
CA SER A 392 -15.77 15.90 -19.70
C SER A 392 -17.18 16.33 -19.34
N LEU A 393 -18.19 15.55 -19.76
CA LEU A 393 -19.59 15.81 -19.41
C LEU A 393 -19.84 15.67 -17.90
N GLN A 394 -19.26 14.64 -17.26
CA GLN A 394 -19.37 14.45 -15.80
C GLN A 394 -18.74 15.61 -15.03
N LEU A 395 -17.51 16.02 -15.38
CA LEU A 395 -16.85 17.15 -14.74
C LEU A 395 -17.62 18.45 -14.92
N HIS A 396 -18.22 18.66 -16.10
CA HIS A 396 -19.06 19.81 -16.36
C HIS A 396 -20.32 19.83 -15.46
N GLN A 397 -21.01 18.70 -15.32
CA GLN A 397 -22.19 18.58 -14.44
C GLN A 397 -21.85 18.83 -12.97
N ILE A 398 -20.71 18.29 -12.49
CA ILE A 398 -20.24 18.53 -11.13
C ILE A 398 -19.94 20.03 -10.92
N ALA A 399 -19.19 20.62 -11.86
CA ALA A 399 -18.81 22.03 -11.78
C ALA A 399 -20.03 22.97 -11.78
N VAL A 400 -21.01 22.74 -12.63
CA VAL A 400 -22.24 23.57 -12.69
C VAL A 400 -22.98 23.54 -11.34
N ARG A 401 -23.13 22.38 -10.73
CA ARG A 401 -23.79 22.27 -9.42
C ARG A 401 -22.97 22.90 -8.28
N SER A 402 -21.65 22.85 -8.37
CA SER A 402 -20.78 23.43 -7.34
C SER A 402 -20.64 24.97 -7.42
N LEU A 403 -20.91 25.57 -8.58
CA LEU A 403 -20.74 27.03 -8.77
C LEU A 403 -21.63 27.88 -7.86
N ALA A 404 -22.80 27.38 -7.50
CA ALA A 404 -23.77 28.07 -6.63
C ALA A 404 -23.49 27.88 -5.13
N ALA A 405 -22.54 27.00 -4.75
CA ALA A 405 -22.30 26.66 -3.35
C ALA A 405 -21.00 27.33 -2.83
N GLU A 406 -21.12 28.17 -1.82
CA GLU A 406 -20.01 28.72 -1.04
C GLU A 406 -20.01 28.11 0.37
N ARG A 407 -18.82 27.80 0.91
CA ARG A 407 -18.65 27.19 2.25
C ARG A 407 -19.48 25.93 2.49
N HIS A 408 -19.67 25.12 1.45
CA HIS A 408 -20.41 23.87 1.50
C HIS A 408 -19.54 22.71 2.02
N VAL A 409 -20.18 21.59 2.37
CA VAL A 409 -19.53 20.35 2.73
C VAL A 409 -19.48 19.42 1.52
N VAL A 410 -18.27 18.93 1.17
CA VAL A 410 -18.10 17.90 0.14
C VAL A 410 -18.16 16.53 0.80
N ILE A 411 -19.12 15.69 0.38
CA ILE A 411 -19.32 14.33 0.91
C ILE A 411 -18.83 13.33 -0.14
N CYS A 412 -17.79 12.55 0.19
CA CYS A 412 -17.26 11.49 -0.64
C CYS A 412 -17.90 10.16 -0.25
N GLY A 413 -18.85 9.68 -1.07
CA GLY A 413 -19.71 8.52 -0.85
C GLY A 413 -21.11 8.89 -0.35
N TYR A 414 -22.14 8.51 -1.10
CA TYR A 414 -23.55 8.78 -0.74
C TYR A 414 -24.32 7.51 -0.37
N GLY A 415 -23.62 6.58 0.32
CA GLY A 415 -24.22 5.43 0.98
C GLY A 415 -25.03 5.84 2.22
N ARG A 416 -25.47 4.89 3.04
CA ARG A 416 -26.27 5.14 4.25
C ARG A 416 -25.71 6.25 5.16
N THR A 417 -24.39 6.21 5.40
CA THR A 417 -23.73 7.24 6.23
C THR A 417 -23.71 8.60 5.55
N GLY A 418 -23.41 8.69 4.25
CA GLY A 418 -23.42 9.95 3.51
C GLY A 418 -24.79 10.57 3.43
N GLN A 419 -25.84 9.77 3.19
CA GLN A 419 -27.23 10.24 3.20
C GLN A 419 -27.67 10.77 4.57
N SER A 420 -27.32 10.05 5.65
CA SER A 420 -27.63 10.51 7.00
C SER A 420 -26.92 11.82 7.33
N LEU A 421 -25.62 11.91 6.98
CA LEU A 421 -24.84 13.12 7.18
C LEU A 421 -25.43 14.31 6.41
N ALA A 422 -25.76 14.14 5.14
CA ALA A 422 -26.34 15.19 4.31
C ALA A 422 -27.63 15.73 4.95
N ARG A 423 -28.54 14.85 5.39
CA ARG A 423 -29.80 15.24 6.05
C ARG A 423 -29.59 16.01 7.36
N PHE A 424 -28.55 15.65 8.15
CA PHE A 424 -28.24 16.41 9.37
C PHE A 424 -27.73 17.80 9.03
N LEU A 425 -26.85 17.92 8.03
CA LEU A 425 -26.31 19.20 7.60
C LEU A 425 -27.37 20.11 6.97
N GLU A 426 -28.28 19.54 6.17
CA GLU A 426 -29.40 20.27 5.57
C GLU A 426 -30.36 20.85 6.62
N ARG A 427 -30.62 20.12 7.72
CA ARG A 427 -31.44 20.63 8.84
C ARG A 427 -30.83 21.85 9.50
N GLU A 428 -29.53 21.99 9.50
CA GLU A 428 -28.77 23.14 9.99
C GLU A 428 -28.56 24.21 8.90
N GLY A 429 -29.14 24.03 7.70
CA GLY A 429 -29.02 24.99 6.60
C GLY A 429 -27.64 24.95 5.91
N ILE A 430 -26.85 23.92 6.13
CA ILE A 430 -25.52 23.77 5.55
C ILE A 430 -25.62 23.07 4.20
N GLY A 431 -25.18 23.75 3.14
CA GLY A 431 -25.16 23.20 1.77
C GLY A 431 -24.20 22.02 1.66
N THR A 432 -24.61 20.97 0.96
CA THR A 432 -23.81 19.78 0.73
C THR A 432 -23.67 19.50 -0.77
N ILE A 433 -22.54 18.91 -1.18
CA ILE A 433 -22.32 18.32 -2.50
C ILE A 433 -21.76 16.92 -2.30
N ALA A 434 -22.50 15.91 -2.71
CA ALA A 434 -22.08 14.53 -2.57
C ALA A 434 -21.58 13.94 -3.89
N LEU A 435 -20.53 13.14 -3.81
CA LEU A 435 -19.94 12.38 -4.92
C LEU A 435 -20.14 10.89 -4.65
N ASP A 436 -20.68 10.15 -5.62
CA ASP A 436 -20.81 8.68 -5.52
C ASP A 436 -20.49 8.01 -6.86
N LEU A 437 -20.01 6.77 -6.79
CA LEU A 437 -19.67 5.93 -7.94
C LEU A 437 -20.83 5.04 -8.40
N ASP A 438 -21.92 4.96 -7.64
CA ASP A 438 -23.08 4.18 -7.96
C ASP A 438 -24.09 5.01 -8.78
N PRO A 439 -24.25 4.73 -10.08
CA PRO A 439 -25.09 5.54 -10.95
C PRO A 439 -26.59 5.42 -10.60
N GLU A 440 -27.04 4.30 -10.03
CA GLU A 440 -28.44 4.14 -9.62
C GLU A 440 -28.74 4.99 -8.39
N ARG A 441 -27.87 4.94 -7.39
CA ARG A 441 -27.95 5.78 -6.19
C ARG A 441 -27.95 7.27 -6.52
N VAL A 442 -27.04 7.69 -7.42
CA VAL A 442 -26.99 9.09 -7.88
C VAL A 442 -28.29 9.51 -8.58
N ARG A 443 -28.85 8.63 -9.41
CA ARG A 443 -30.11 8.91 -10.12
C ARG A 443 -31.29 9.03 -9.16
N GLU A 444 -31.41 8.10 -8.19
CA GLU A 444 -32.48 8.12 -7.19
C GLU A 444 -32.39 9.36 -6.28
N ALA A 445 -31.18 9.66 -5.80
CA ALA A 445 -30.93 10.82 -4.96
C ALA A 445 -31.19 12.15 -5.71
N ALA A 446 -30.75 12.25 -6.97
CA ALA A 446 -31.03 13.42 -7.80
C ALA A 446 -32.53 13.60 -8.11
N ALA A 447 -33.28 12.50 -8.28
CA ALA A 447 -34.73 12.52 -8.44
C ALA A 447 -35.45 12.97 -7.14
N ALA A 448 -34.86 12.68 -5.97
CA ALA A 448 -35.34 13.16 -4.67
C ALA A 448 -34.98 14.63 -4.40
N GLY A 449 -34.16 15.27 -5.23
CA GLY A 449 -33.73 16.67 -5.08
C GLY A 449 -32.40 16.84 -4.38
N ASP A 450 -31.75 15.76 -3.96
CA ASP A 450 -30.47 15.80 -3.28
C ASP A 450 -29.32 16.27 -4.22
N ALA A 451 -28.36 17.01 -3.69
CA ALA A 451 -27.21 17.51 -4.44
C ALA A 451 -26.12 16.43 -4.60
N VAL A 452 -26.46 15.32 -5.28
CA VAL A 452 -25.56 14.19 -5.52
C VAL A 452 -25.15 14.15 -6.98
N VAL A 453 -23.87 13.89 -7.23
CA VAL A 453 -23.29 13.84 -8.57
C VAL A 453 -22.48 12.55 -8.74
N PHE A 454 -22.57 11.94 -9.91
CA PHE A 454 -21.73 10.80 -10.25
C PHE A 454 -20.28 11.24 -10.42
N GLY A 455 -19.36 10.69 -9.63
CA GLY A 455 -17.94 11.01 -9.73
C GLY A 455 -17.08 10.24 -8.75
N ASP A 456 -15.86 9.94 -9.18
CA ASP A 456 -14.83 9.31 -8.35
C ASP A 456 -14.11 10.38 -7.52
N ALA A 457 -14.43 10.44 -6.24
CA ALA A 457 -13.82 11.38 -5.30
C ALA A 457 -12.29 11.16 -5.12
N ALA A 458 -11.79 9.96 -5.44
CA ALA A 458 -10.35 9.68 -5.41
C ALA A 458 -9.58 10.30 -6.59
N ARG A 459 -10.24 11.11 -7.44
CA ARG A 459 -9.63 11.82 -8.57
C ARG A 459 -9.55 13.31 -8.31
N ARG A 460 -8.38 13.87 -8.56
CA ARG A 460 -8.10 15.29 -8.37
C ARG A 460 -9.07 16.21 -9.11
N GLU A 461 -9.36 15.91 -10.38
CA GLU A 461 -10.23 16.72 -11.23
C GLU A 461 -11.69 16.74 -10.72
N THR A 462 -12.14 15.61 -10.17
CA THR A 462 -13.48 15.48 -9.57
C THR A 462 -13.60 16.35 -8.32
N LEU A 463 -12.58 16.36 -7.45
CA LEU A 463 -12.54 17.20 -6.26
C LEU A 463 -12.51 18.69 -6.62
N ILE A 464 -11.73 19.08 -7.64
CA ILE A 464 -11.72 20.47 -8.14
C ILE A 464 -13.10 20.86 -8.66
N ALA A 465 -13.75 20.00 -9.46
CA ALA A 465 -15.08 20.25 -9.99
C ALA A 465 -16.14 20.34 -8.89
N ALA A 466 -16.02 19.54 -7.82
CA ALA A 466 -16.87 19.60 -6.62
C ALA A 466 -16.65 20.85 -5.76
N GLY A 467 -15.71 21.72 -6.13
CA GLY A 467 -15.47 22.99 -5.45
C GLY A 467 -14.69 22.88 -4.15
N VAL A 468 -13.81 21.88 -4.01
CA VAL A 468 -12.97 21.66 -2.80
C VAL A 468 -12.22 22.92 -2.37
N LYS A 469 -11.80 23.80 -3.30
CA LYS A 469 -11.17 25.09 -2.96
C LYS A 469 -12.08 26.06 -2.16
N ARG A 470 -13.40 25.92 -2.29
CA ARG A 470 -14.41 26.77 -1.63
C ARG A 470 -15.16 26.02 -0.53
N ALA A 471 -14.93 24.73 -0.39
CA ALA A 471 -15.56 23.90 0.62
C ALA A 471 -15.08 24.29 2.03
N ALA A 472 -15.97 24.18 3.00
CA ALA A 472 -15.64 24.37 4.40
C ALA A 472 -15.01 23.10 5.00
N VAL A 473 -15.52 21.93 4.61
CA VAL A 473 -15.07 20.61 5.09
C VAL A 473 -15.24 19.58 3.99
N LEU A 474 -14.38 18.58 3.96
CA LEU A 474 -14.53 17.39 3.15
C LEU A 474 -14.72 16.17 4.06
N VAL A 475 -15.71 15.32 3.76
CA VAL A 475 -16.02 14.15 4.58
C VAL A 475 -15.99 12.88 3.71
N VAL A 476 -15.14 11.92 4.05
CA VAL A 476 -15.07 10.60 3.42
C VAL A 476 -15.91 9.62 4.23
N THR A 477 -17.01 9.13 3.67
CA THR A 477 -18.00 8.30 4.37
C THR A 477 -17.88 6.80 4.11
N TYR A 478 -17.06 6.38 3.16
CA TYR A 478 -16.74 4.96 2.92
C TYR A 478 -15.50 4.54 3.71
N THR A 479 -15.37 3.23 3.96
CA THR A 479 -14.33 2.67 4.83
C THR A 479 -13.12 2.10 4.06
N ASP A 480 -13.01 2.39 2.75
CA ASP A 480 -11.88 1.96 1.91
C ASP A 480 -10.67 2.87 2.13
N THR A 481 -9.73 2.42 2.96
CA THR A 481 -8.54 3.20 3.34
C THR A 481 -7.68 3.63 2.14
N PRO A 482 -7.39 2.79 1.12
CA PRO A 482 -6.64 3.22 -0.06
C PRO A 482 -7.30 4.37 -0.82
N SER A 483 -8.61 4.32 -1.02
CA SER A 483 -9.35 5.42 -1.67
C SER A 483 -9.38 6.68 -0.82
N ALA A 484 -9.54 6.55 0.50
CA ALA A 484 -9.48 7.68 1.43
C ALA A 484 -8.11 8.38 1.41
N LEU A 485 -7.01 7.62 1.35
CA LEU A 485 -5.65 8.17 1.22
C LEU A 485 -5.47 8.97 -0.09
N ARG A 486 -6.05 8.51 -1.21
CA ARG A 486 -6.03 9.28 -2.48
C ARG A 486 -6.82 10.58 -2.37
N VAL A 487 -7.99 10.52 -1.74
CA VAL A 487 -8.81 11.72 -1.49
C VAL A 487 -8.04 12.73 -0.65
N LEU A 488 -7.43 12.30 0.45
CA LEU A 488 -6.60 13.14 1.31
C LEU A 488 -5.45 13.79 0.53
N HIS A 489 -4.69 12.99 -0.21
CA HIS A 489 -3.58 13.49 -1.01
C HIS A 489 -4.03 14.58 -2.00
N HIS A 490 -5.07 14.31 -2.79
CA HIS A 490 -5.54 15.27 -3.79
C HIS A 490 -6.29 16.46 -3.18
N ALA A 491 -6.99 16.28 -2.05
CA ALA A 491 -7.64 17.40 -1.36
C ALA A 491 -6.61 18.40 -0.84
N HIS A 492 -5.51 17.93 -0.23
CA HIS A 492 -4.43 18.79 0.25
C HIS A 492 -3.59 19.43 -0.86
N GLU A 493 -3.40 18.74 -2.01
CA GLU A 493 -2.81 19.39 -3.20
C GLU A 493 -3.64 20.58 -3.70
N VAL A 494 -4.97 20.51 -3.56
CA VAL A 494 -5.89 21.55 -4.03
C VAL A 494 -6.08 22.64 -2.99
N SER A 495 -6.17 22.28 -1.71
CA SER A 495 -6.37 23.19 -0.57
C SER A 495 -5.73 22.58 0.69
N ALA A 496 -4.51 23.02 1.02
CA ALA A 496 -3.73 22.48 2.14
C ALA A 496 -4.39 22.71 3.52
N ALA A 497 -5.22 23.74 3.65
CA ALA A 497 -5.88 24.10 4.91
C ALA A 497 -7.30 23.52 5.05
N LEU A 498 -7.79 22.72 4.08
CA LEU A 498 -9.13 22.15 4.13
C LEU A 498 -9.23 21.07 5.21
N PRO A 499 -10.13 21.19 6.18
CA PRO A 499 -10.39 20.13 7.13
C PRO A 499 -10.99 18.90 6.43
N VAL A 500 -10.40 17.72 6.69
CA VAL A 500 -10.87 16.45 6.12
C VAL A 500 -11.20 15.47 7.24
N ILE A 501 -12.44 14.99 7.25
CA ILE A 501 -12.90 13.95 8.18
C ILE A 501 -12.98 12.63 7.41
N VAL A 502 -12.42 11.57 7.97
CA VAL A 502 -12.39 10.25 7.34
C VAL A 502 -13.02 9.21 8.24
N ARG A 503 -13.98 8.47 7.71
CA ARG A 503 -14.55 7.30 8.35
C ARG A 503 -13.68 6.07 8.07
N THR A 504 -13.44 5.25 9.09
CA THR A 504 -12.75 3.94 8.95
C THR A 504 -13.54 2.83 9.64
N ARG A 505 -13.26 1.58 9.30
CA ARG A 505 -13.91 0.43 9.93
C ARG A 505 -13.43 0.24 11.37
N ASP A 506 -12.12 0.30 11.56
CA ASP A 506 -11.42 0.04 12.81
C ASP A 506 -10.17 0.93 12.95
N ASP A 507 -9.37 0.68 13.97
CA ASP A 507 -8.17 1.46 14.28
C ASP A 507 -6.93 1.11 13.43
N SER A 508 -6.99 0.04 12.62
CA SER A 508 -5.82 -0.46 11.88
C SER A 508 -5.22 0.51 10.87
N GLY A 509 -6.04 1.42 10.33
CA GLY A 509 -5.63 2.45 9.37
C GLY A 509 -5.52 3.86 9.96
N LEU A 510 -5.78 4.04 11.25
CA LEU A 510 -5.95 5.36 11.88
C LEU A 510 -4.70 6.22 11.77
N GLU A 511 -3.54 5.73 12.18
CA GLU A 511 -2.28 6.48 12.13
C GLU A 511 -1.91 6.89 10.69
N ARG A 512 -2.09 5.99 9.72
CA ARG A 512 -1.79 6.27 8.31
C ARG A 512 -2.68 7.38 7.75
N LEU A 513 -3.96 7.41 8.12
CA LEU A 513 -4.89 8.45 7.69
C LEU A 513 -4.56 9.80 8.35
N LEU A 514 -4.20 9.82 9.63
CA LEU A 514 -3.75 11.04 10.33
C LEU A 514 -2.42 11.56 9.75
N GLN A 515 -1.45 10.70 9.50
CA GLN A 515 -0.18 11.07 8.84
C GLN A 515 -0.38 11.59 7.41
N ALA A 516 -1.41 11.09 6.71
CA ALA A 516 -1.79 11.58 5.39
C ALA A 516 -2.55 12.93 5.43
N GLY A 517 -2.77 13.50 6.62
CA GLY A 517 -3.37 14.80 6.81
C GLY A 517 -4.86 14.81 7.14
N ALA A 518 -5.48 13.68 7.50
CA ALA A 518 -6.85 13.71 8.00
C ALA A 518 -6.92 14.57 9.27
N THR A 519 -7.85 15.52 9.31
CA THR A 519 -8.09 16.34 10.49
C THR A 519 -8.69 15.51 11.61
N GLU A 520 -9.62 14.60 11.24
CA GLU A 520 -10.26 13.68 12.17
C GLU A 520 -10.51 12.33 11.49
N VAL A 521 -10.34 11.24 12.24
CA VAL A 521 -10.62 9.87 11.78
C VAL A 521 -11.62 9.22 12.73
N VAL A 522 -12.75 8.77 12.18
CA VAL A 522 -13.88 8.21 12.94
C VAL A 522 -13.99 6.71 12.68
N PRO A 523 -13.57 5.84 13.63
CA PRO A 523 -13.69 4.39 13.52
C PRO A 523 -15.10 3.91 13.90
N ASP A 524 -15.73 3.12 13.02
CA ASP A 524 -17.06 2.54 13.24
C ASP A 524 -17.13 1.66 14.49
N THR A 525 -16.12 0.80 14.68
CA THR A 525 -16.07 -0.13 15.81
C THR A 525 -16.07 0.60 17.15
N PHE A 526 -15.34 1.71 17.23
CA PHE A 526 -15.26 2.52 18.45
C PHE A 526 -16.59 3.20 18.77
N GLU A 527 -17.19 3.91 17.81
CA GLU A 527 -18.46 4.60 18.01
C GLU A 527 -19.60 3.62 18.30
N THR A 528 -19.62 2.47 17.62
CA THR A 528 -20.62 1.41 17.88
C THR A 528 -20.46 0.84 19.29
N SER A 529 -19.20 0.63 19.74
CA SER A 529 -18.94 0.13 21.10
C SER A 529 -19.39 1.12 22.18
N LEU A 530 -19.14 2.41 21.98
CA LEU A 530 -19.62 3.47 22.88
C LEU A 530 -21.15 3.50 22.95
N MET A 531 -21.82 3.35 21.80
CA MET A 531 -23.27 3.35 21.75
C MET A 531 -23.85 2.12 22.47
N LEU A 532 -23.28 0.92 22.24
CA LEU A 532 -23.67 -0.30 22.94
C LEU A 532 -23.45 -0.20 24.45
N ALA A 533 -22.29 0.33 24.88
CA ALA A 533 -21.98 0.56 26.27
C ALA A 533 -22.97 1.53 26.94
N SER A 534 -23.34 2.61 26.22
CA SER A 534 -24.32 3.59 26.72
C SER A 534 -25.69 2.96 26.96
N HIS A 535 -26.19 2.19 26.00
CA HIS A 535 -27.48 1.51 26.12
C HIS A 535 -27.44 0.46 27.25
N ALA A 536 -26.37 -0.33 27.34
CA ALA A 536 -26.21 -1.31 28.42
C ALA A 536 -26.23 -0.64 29.81
N MET A 537 -25.50 0.46 29.98
CA MET A 537 -25.50 1.21 31.23
C MET A 537 -26.87 1.77 31.58
N LEU A 538 -27.60 2.31 30.59
CA LEU A 538 -28.98 2.79 30.81
C LEU A 538 -29.93 1.67 31.22
N MET A 539 -29.83 0.49 30.58
CA MET A 539 -30.64 -0.69 30.92
C MET A 539 -30.31 -1.23 32.33
N LEU A 540 -29.08 -1.04 32.81
CA LEU A 540 -28.65 -1.39 34.16
C LEU A 540 -29.01 -0.32 35.20
N GLY A 541 -29.73 0.74 34.81
CA GLY A 541 -30.22 1.78 35.71
C GLY A 541 -29.18 2.86 36.07
N VAL A 542 -28.07 2.94 35.31
CA VAL A 542 -27.11 4.04 35.48
C VAL A 542 -27.77 5.36 35.06
N PRO A 543 -27.72 6.41 35.87
CA PRO A 543 -28.34 7.71 35.53
C PRO A 543 -27.83 8.26 34.20
N VAL A 544 -28.76 8.76 33.36
CA VAL A 544 -28.46 9.30 32.02
C VAL A 544 -27.34 10.33 32.03
N ARG A 545 -27.32 11.24 33.04
CA ARG A 545 -26.27 12.26 33.16
C ARG A 545 -24.88 11.63 33.30
N ARG A 546 -24.72 10.56 34.08
CA ARG A 546 -23.45 9.85 34.28
C ARG A 546 -23.03 9.15 32.99
N VAL A 547 -23.95 8.49 32.31
CA VAL A 547 -23.68 7.85 31.01
C VAL A 547 -23.19 8.85 29.98
N VAL A 548 -23.89 9.98 29.85
CA VAL A 548 -23.54 11.06 28.90
C VAL A 548 -22.17 11.66 29.25
N ALA A 549 -21.90 11.94 30.54
CA ALA A 549 -20.60 12.48 30.97
C ALA A 549 -19.45 11.51 30.67
N GLN A 550 -19.66 10.20 30.91
CA GLN A 550 -18.67 9.17 30.66
C GLN A 550 -18.36 9.02 29.16
N ILE A 551 -19.39 9.04 28.30
CA ILE A 551 -19.22 8.98 26.84
C ILE A 551 -18.51 10.24 26.33
N ARG A 552 -18.87 11.42 26.84
CA ARG A 552 -18.17 12.66 26.49
C ARG A 552 -16.69 12.56 26.86
N GLY A 553 -16.35 12.17 28.08
CA GLY A 553 -14.96 12.04 28.52
C GLY A 553 -14.14 11.09 27.66
N VAL A 554 -14.72 9.97 27.22
CA VAL A 554 -14.05 9.01 26.32
C VAL A 554 -13.87 9.60 24.91
N ARG A 555 -14.86 10.32 24.38
CA ARG A 555 -14.74 11.00 23.08
C ARG A 555 -13.74 12.15 23.13
N ASP A 556 -13.74 12.97 24.18
CA ASP A 556 -12.81 14.09 24.36
C ASP A 556 -11.36 13.64 24.42
N GLN A 557 -11.10 12.46 25.02
CA GLN A 557 -9.77 11.88 25.03
C GLN A 557 -9.31 11.42 23.64
N ARG A 558 -10.24 11.07 22.74
CA ARG A 558 -9.92 10.49 21.44
C ARG A 558 -9.95 11.50 20.30
N TYR A 559 -10.95 12.36 20.25
CA TYR A 559 -11.18 13.29 19.13
C TYR A 559 -10.63 14.68 19.41
N ARG A 560 -9.66 15.12 18.60
CA ARG A 560 -9.02 16.45 18.73
C ARG A 560 -10.02 17.60 18.58
N LEU A 561 -10.93 17.50 17.61
CA LEU A 561 -11.96 18.52 17.36
C LEU A 561 -12.92 18.69 18.55
N LEU A 562 -13.27 17.59 19.22
CA LEU A 562 -14.15 17.66 20.38
C LEU A 562 -13.46 18.27 21.61
N ARG A 563 -12.14 18.07 21.76
CA ARG A 563 -11.37 18.73 22.83
C ARG A 563 -11.41 20.25 22.69
N GLY A 564 -11.25 20.79 21.48
CA GLY A 564 -11.29 22.23 21.23
C GLY A 564 -12.65 22.89 21.45
N PHE A 565 -13.75 22.15 21.46
CA PHE A 565 -15.10 22.68 21.71
C PHE A 565 -15.46 22.83 23.20
N TYR A 566 -14.84 22.05 24.08
CA TYR A 566 -15.21 21.98 25.51
C TYR A 566 -14.11 22.50 26.46
N HIS A 567 -12.89 22.57 26.01
CA HIS A 567 -11.76 23.14 26.74
C HIS A 567 -11.06 24.03 25.73
N GLY A 568 -11.04 25.34 25.86
CA GLY A 568 -10.44 26.24 24.89
C GLY A 568 -9.24 25.62 24.12
N ALA A 569 -9.02 26.03 22.89
CA ALA A 569 -8.16 25.41 21.88
C ALA A 569 -6.65 25.19 22.25
N SER A 570 -6.28 25.22 23.50
CA SER A 570 -4.92 25.35 24.02
C SER A 570 -4.38 24.16 24.79
N ASP A 571 -5.02 22.98 24.77
CA ASP A 571 -4.46 21.78 25.42
C ASP A 571 -3.48 20.99 24.52
N ASP A 572 -2.67 21.67 23.71
CA ASP A 572 -1.44 21.06 23.20
C ASP A 572 -0.40 21.08 24.34
N ALA A 573 -0.01 19.90 24.78
CA ALA A 573 0.99 19.66 25.83
C ALA A 573 2.40 20.25 25.56
N ALA A 574 2.50 21.18 24.64
CA ALA A 574 3.73 21.88 24.26
C ALA A 574 3.84 23.29 24.85
N ASP A 575 2.74 23.90 25.34
CA ASP A 575 2.78 25.22 25.96
C ASP A 575 2.51 25.13 27.46
N LEU A 576 3.59 24.96 28.23
CA LEU A 576 3.59 25.04 29.71
C LEU A 576 3.10 26.40 30.23
N ASP A 577 3.02 27.42 29.38
CA ASP A 577 2.53 28.76 29.74
C ASP A 577 0.98 28.85 29.69
N ASP A 578 0.31 28.04 28.91
CA ASP A 578 -1.16 28.09 28.77
C ASP A 578 -1.90 27.28 29.85
N ALA A 579 -1.23 26.29 30.45
CA ALA A 579 -1.76 25.53 31.58
C ALA A 579 -2.00 26.39 32.84
N ASN A 580 -1.44 27.60 32.88
CA ASN A 580 -1.49 28.51 34.04
C ASN A 580 -2.38 29.74 33.83
N GLN A 581 -3.08 29.87 32.71
CA GLN A 581 -3.95 31.01 32.46
C GLN A 581 -5.30 30.90 33.21
N PRO A 582 -5.86 32.02 33.70
CA PRO A 582 -7.18 32.04 34.31
C PRO A 582 -8.27 31.65 33.30
N ARG A 583 -9.13 30.71 33.67
CA ARG A 583 -10.25 30.24 32.84
C ARG A 583 -11.58 30.30 33.59
N LEU A 584 -12.70 30.31 32.85
CA LEU A 584 -14.02 30.19 33.43
C LEU A 584 -14.34 28.71 33.70
N HIS A 585 -14.89 28.45 34.89
CA HIS A 585 -15.35 27.14 35.32
C HIS A 585 -16.74 27.27 35.97
N THR A 586 -17.62 26.29 35.76
CA THR A 586 -18.99 26.34 36.30
C THR A 586 -19.18 25.19 37.30
N VAL A 587 -19.65 25.56 38.52
CA VAL A 587 -19.93 24.59 39.59
C VAL A 587 -21.43 24.66 39.91
N SER A 588 -22.08 23.49 39.93
CA SER A 588 -23.48 23.36 40.36
C SER A 588 -23.53 23.06 41.84
N VAL A 589 -24.26 23.91 42.60
CA VAL A 589 -24.42 23.76 44.05
C VAL A 589 -25.66 22.91 44.34
N ASP A 590 -25.45 21.65 44.64
CA ASP A 590 -26.51 20.69 44.99
C ASP A 590 -27.00 20.91 46.45
N ALA A 591 -28.16 20.33 46.81
CA ALA A 591 -28.79 20.51 48.11
C ALA A 591 -27.91 20.07 49.33
N GLY A 592 -26.92 19.23 49.08
CA GLY A 592 -25.94 18.76 50.09
C GLY A 592 -24.60 19.50 50.06
N ALA A 593 -24.43 20.49 49.20
CA ALA A 593 -23.18 21.22 49.07
C ALA A 593 -22.91 22.13 50.26
N HIS A 594 -21.63 22.22 50.66
CA HIS A 594 -21.20 23.05 51.80
C HIS A 594 -21.56 24.54 51.66
N ALA A 595 -21.64 25.05 50.45
CA ALA A 595 -21.98 26.43 50.16
C ALA A 595 -23.44 26.78 50.43
N VAL A 596 -24.36 25.82 50.53
CA VAL A 596 -25.79 26.12 50.71
C VAL A 596 -26.05 26.86 52.02
N GLY A 597 -26.70 28.02 51.94
CA GLY A 597 -27.02 28.88 53.06
C GLY A 597 -25.88 29.79 53.55
N ARG A 598 -24.68 29.69 52.99
CA ARG A 598 -23.53 30.57 53.26
C ARG A 598 -23.43 31.70 52.29
N THR A 599 -22.78 32.78 52.73
CA THR A 599 -22.52 33.94 51.87
C THR A 599 -21.22 33.76 51.09
N LEU A 600 -21.07 34.52 49.99
CA LEU A 600 -19.85 34.54 49.20
C LEU A 600 -18.62 34.93 50.05
N ALA A 601 -18.82 35.89 50.97
CA ALA A 601 -17.77 36.32 51.91
C ALA A 601 -17.34 35.19 52.89
N GLU A 602 -18.27 34.38 53.40
CA GLU A 602 -17.97 33.28 54.33
C GLU A 602 -17.19 32.15 53.65
N LEU A 603 -17.32 31.97 52.34
CA LEU A 603 -16.62 30.93 51.59
C LEU A 603 -15.20 31.36 51.16
N ALA A 604 -14.88 32.66 51.23
CA ALA A 604 -13.55 33.22 50.99
C ALA A 604 -12.86 32.66 49.70
N LEU A 605 -13.60 32.47 48.62
CA LEU A 605 -13.10 31.88 47.37
C LEU A 605 -12.00 32.72 46.73
N ALA A 606 -12.02 34.05 46.92
CA ALA A 606 -10.99 34.96 46.47
C ALA A 606 -9.61 34.69 47.08
N GLU A 607 -9.55 34.16 48.33
CA GLU A 607 -8.30 33.76 48.98
C GLU A 607 -7.65 32.52 48.32
N LEU A 608 -8.47 31.73 47.61
CA LEU A 608 -8.01 30.58 46.86
C LEU A 608 -7.57 30.96 45.41
N GLY A 609 -7.70 32.26 45.05
CA GLY A 609 -7.40 32.76 43.72
C GLY A 609 -8.50 32.52 42.68
N ALA A 610 -9.73 32.25 43.12
CA ALA A 610 -10.89 32.05 42.27
C ALA A 610 -11.91 33.18 42.50
N GLU A 611 -12.31 33.88 41.44
CA GLU A 611 -13.29 34.96 41.45
C GLU A 611 -14.65 34.45 40.96
N VAL A 612 -15.75 34.79 41.67
CA VAL A 612 -17.10 34.45 41.23
C VAL A 612 -17.60 35.54 40.28
N THR A 613 -17.63 35.24 39.00
CA THR A 613 -18.05 36.21 37.96
C THR A 613 -19.56 36.25 37.76
N ALA A 614 -20.25 35.14 38.02
CA ALA A 614 -21.72 35.12 37.95
C ALA A 614 -22.31 33.98 38.78
N ILE A 615 -23.56 34.15 39.21
CA ILE A 615 -24.38 33.08 39.78
C ILE A 615 -25.67 32.99 38.97
N ARG A 616 -26.00 31.79 38.52
CA ARG A 616 -27.24 31.51 37.80
C ARG A 616 -28.21 30.78 38.71
N ARG A 617 -29.34 31.39 39.02
CA ARG A 617 -30.40 30.85 39.87
C ARG A 617 -31.71 30.78 39.11
N ARG A 618 -32.34 29.59 39.01
CA ARG A 618 -33.60 29.35 38.29
C ARG A 618 -33.65 29.96 36.89
N GLY A 619 -32.53 29.95 36.17
CA GLY A 619 -32.41 30.48 34.81
C GLY A 619 -32.06 31.99 34.73
N ILE A 620 -32.08 32.71 35.82
CA ILE A 620 -31.68 34.13 35.88
C ILE A 620 -30.20 34.19 36.25
N ARG A 621 -29.41 34.94 35.46
CA ARG A 621 -27.99 35.17 35.70
C ARG A 621 -27.81 36.51 36.43
N ALA A 622 -27.13 36.47 37.56
CA ALA A 622 -26.65 37.65 38.25
C ALA A 622 -25.13 37.73 38.03
N ASP A 623 -24.69 38.76 37.32
CA ASP A 623 -23.26 39.04 37.11
C ASP A 623 -22.72 39.82 38.31
N ASP A 624 -21.47 39.59 38.66
CA ASP A 624 -20.72 40.23 39.73
C ASP A 624 -21.47 40.22 41.10
N PRO A 625 -21.70 39.01 41.67
CA PRO A 625 -22.46 38.88 42.92
C PRO A 625 -21.70 39.52 44.10
N GLY A 626 -22.42 40.38 44.87
CA GLY A 626 -21.82 41.01 46.06
C GLY A 626 -21.47 40.02 47.16
N PRO A 627 -20.60 40.39 48.13
CA PRO A 627 -20.08 39.51 49.17
C PRO A 627 -21.17 38.93 50.08
N GLU A 628 -22.33 39.59 50.23
CA GLU A 628 -23.50 39.19 51.00
C GLU A 628 -24.41 38.18 50.27
N THR A 629 -24.09 37.84 49.01
CA THR A 629 -24.91 36.90 48.23
C THR A 629 -24.86 35.52 48.83
N ARG A 630 -26.03 35.00 49.24
CA ARG A 630 -26.16 33.63 49.80
C ARG A 630 -26.41 32.60 48.70
N PHE A 631 -25.71 31.46 48.78
CA PHE A 631 -25.91 30.35 47.87
C PHE A 631 -27.13 29.52 48.23
N GLU A 632 -27.92 29.14 47.23
CA GLU A 632 -29.07 28.24 47.36
C GLU A 632 -28.83 26.94 46.57
N ALA A 633 -29.52 25.88 46.99
CA ALA A 633 -29.51 24.64 46.23
C ALA A 633 -30.05 24.83 44.83
N GLY A 634 -29.31 24.40 43.82
CA GLY A 634 -29.62 24.61 42.40
C GLY A 634 -28.94 25.80 41.76
N ASP A 635 -28.14 26.57 42.50
CA ASP A 635 -27.32 27.63 41.94
C ASP A 635 -26.22 27.05 41.04
N VAL A 636 -25.94 27.69 39.92
CA VAL A 636 -24.77 27.42 39.08
C VAL A 636 -23.83 28.61 39.20
N VAL A 637 -22.69 28.39 39.80
CA VAL A 637 -21.65 29.39 40.08
C VAL A 637 -20.65 29.39 38.92
N VAL A 638 -20.33 30.56 38.38
CA VAL A 638 -19.31 30.75 37.35
C VAL A 638 -18.08 31.35 38.02
N LEU A 639 -17.00 30.56 38.05
CA LEU A 639 -15.71 30.90 38.64
C LEU A 639 -14.72 31.31 37.54
N LEU A 640 -13.88 32.29 37.80
CA LEU A 640 -12.72 32.66 37.00
C LEU A 640 -11.46 32.45 37.86
N GLY A 641 -10.53 31.68 37.39
CA GLY A 641 -9.27 31.42 38.11
C GLY A 641 -8.34 30.48 37.37
N ARG A 642 -7.16 30.26 37.93
CA ARG A 642 -6.24 29.23 37.46
C ARG A 642 -6.79 27.85 37.78
N PRO A 643 -6.39 26.80 37.03
CA PRO A 643 -6.89 25.43 37.23
C PRO A 643 -6.84 24.95 38.67
N ASP A 644 -5.70 25.11 39.35
CA ASP A 644 -5.51 24.71 40.75
C ASP A 644 -6.42 25.48 41.71
N ALA A 645 -6.61 26.78 41.46
CA ALA A 645 -7.49 27.65 42.23
C ALA A 645 -8.98 27.27 42.02
N LEU A 646 -9.35 26.91 40.80
CA LEU A 646 -10.71 26.50 40.46
C LEU A 646 -11.07 25.17 41.11
N GLU A 647 -10.14 24.20 41.14
CA GLU A 647 -10.32 22.88 41.78
C GLU A 647 -10.46 23.05 43.31
N ALA A 648 -9.63 23.91 43.92
CA ALA A 648 -9.74 24.23 45.33
C ALA A 648 -11.05 24.96 45.66
N ALA A 649 -11.49 25.89 44.82
CA ALA A 649 -12.75 26.63 44.99
C ALA A 649 -13.99 25.72 44.81
N GLU A 650 -13.95 24.77 43.87
CA GLU A 650 -14.99 23.77 43.67
C GLU A 650 -15.09 22.87 44.89
N ALA A 651 -13.95 22.35 45.41
CA ALA A 651 -13.92 21.54 46.61
C ALA A 651 -14.50 22.34 47.83
N ARG A 652 -14.16 23.63 47.95
CA ARG A 652 -14.69 24.51 49.00
C ARG A 652 -16.21 24.76 48.88
N LEU A 653 -16.72 24.86 47.67
CA LEU A 653 -18.16 25.01 47.45
C LEU A 653 -18.95 23.74 47.74
N LEU A 654 -18.41 22.59 47.40
CA LEU A 654 -19.12 21.30 47.50
C LEU A 654 -18.88 20.55 48.83
N GLN A 655 -17.64 20.59 49.34
CA GLN A 655 -17.22 19.75 50.47
C GLN A 655 -16.83 20.54 51.72
N GLY A 656 -16.35 21.77 51.60
CA GLY A 656 -15.96 22.66 52.68
C GLY A 656 -14.49 22.89 52.88
#